data_8e9945ef919b9f4196cc44389047edc2
#
_entry.id   8e9945ef919b9f4196cc44389047edc2
#
_cell.length_a   1.000
_cell.length_b   1.000
_cell.length_c   1.000
_cell.angle_alpha   90.00
_cell.angle_beta   90.00
_cell.angle_gamma   90.00
#
_symmetry.space_group_name_H-M   'P 1'
#
loop_
_entity.id
_entity.type
_entity.pdbx_description
1 polymer ?
#
loop_
_entity_poly.entity_id
_entity_poly.type
_entity_poly.pdbx_seq_one_letter_code
_entity_poly.pdbx_strand_id
1 'polypeptide(L)'
;MNRIWPFATCMGLLVACHQQQNVRREVWPPAAEPPPVVAAAPVPPAKVLDPVIVELPDKSPVMQVRKQLDKSNPGRARELAEATLPSAGAADKGRLHWLAAKAALDEGYNEIALAHLDTLGTFNHPLARWANLKRASLLERRDPVTAAQLAASLTDDWAGGDQARTIETRTVGTSGSGAPLEIRLDGAPPVAAAAAAPPAAAKPDLRPRMQQSLEKAESLYNAKRYREAERLFGKLAKRLKTGGATWCKTRYKQGRALLQDRERTRGAPVMREVADKCAKGDRDMRAWARYYAARAYGRIGQWDESIRQFEKLEAEAPDHSLADDASYRAALAELENGKQKASILRLTSIPKLYPDGDMWPRALFKLGWVQLRNGKYQDAYDRFDELVKRGGDEPEEGITGRADYWRARALYMLGRRIDAAKAYEEIVQRWPLRYYAQQALWRLGEIDPGRAKAVIGDMRASDEPTRMVFAWRDEFDEPAFDRMVELLLVNEVSYASSEMSALHMLGDNVDPKMAVVGAVLLQHAGAQTKLSRVIRTHFEDFEGLLPKGEGKLIWEATYPQAFSPLIENIAEDEGIPASFVRAIAREESSFDPEAVSWAKAYGLVQLIMPTAKRFATEVGVKATPRTLKKPEVNLKIGARYMAWLWNRLNENPALVPSAYNAGEGAVRRWLEEDATRPLDVFIEEIPYDETRRYTRRVLQTYGVYQWLAAEQLPELRAKLPGTNAQQRFSALPRKAASRPRR
;
A
#
# COMPACT_ATOMS: atom_id res chain seq x y z
N MET A 1 -25.93 6.21 -6.54
CA MET A 1 -26.19 7.24 -7.56
C MET A 1 -25.00 7.27 -8.49
N ASN A 2 -25.23 6.81 -9.70
CA ASN A 2 -24.25 6.57 -10.74
C ASN A 2 -23.49 7.83 -11.16
N ARG A 3 -22.16 7.77 -11.14
CA ARG A 3 -21.34 8.54 -12.07
C ARG A 3 -20.36 7.60 -12.75
N ILE A 4 -20.82 7.01 -13.83
CA ILE A 4 -20.01 6.38 -14.87
C ILE A 4 -19.38 7.53 -15.66
N TRP A 5 -18.08 7.60 -15.70
CA TRP A 5 -17.32 8.47 -16.60
C TRP A 5 -16.93 7.67 -17.84
N PRO A 6 -17.10 8.20 -19.05
CA PRO A 6 -16.85 7.48 -20.29
C PRO A 6 -15.38 7.60 -20.71
N PHE A 7 -14.57 6.56 -20.47
CA PHE A 7 -13.32 6.35 -21.18
C PHE A 7 -13.56 5.43 -22.39
N ALA A 8 -14.35 5.89 -23.36
CA ALA A 8 -14.61 5.16 -24.59
C ALA A 8 -14.82 6.11 -25.76
N THR A 9 -13.79 6.87 -26.13
CA THR A 9 -13.84 7.63 -27.39
C THR A 9 -12.43 7.88 -27.95
N CYS A 10 -11.62 6.83 -28.10
CA CYS A 10 -10.44 6.89 -28.99
C CYS A 10 -10.05 5.53 -29.57
N MET A 11 -11.00 4.59 -29.70
CA MET A 11 -10.73 3.32 -30.39
C MET A 11 -11.93 2.87 -31.26
N GLY A 12 -12.43 3.78 -32.06
CA GLY A 12 -13.61 3.54 -32.90
C GLY A 12 -13.46 4.04 -34.32
N LEU A 13 -12.40 3.64 -35.03
CA LEU A 13 -12.30 3.87 -36.48
C LEU A 13 -11.34 2.85 -37.10
N LEU A 14 -11.77 1.60 -37.14
CA LEU A 14 -11.25 0.59 -38.09
C LEU A 14 -11.93 -0.77 -37.86
N VAL A 15 -13.25 -0.89 -38.06
CA VAL A 15 -13.91 -2.13 -38.55
C VAL A 15 -15.31 -1.77 -39.04
N ALA A 16 -15.46 -1.44 -40.28
CA ALA A 16 -16.72 -1.55 -41.01
C ALA A 16 -16.42 -1.53 -42.49
N CYS A 17 -16.12 -2.66 -43.06
CA CYS A 17 -16.32 -2.92 -44.48
C CYS A 17 -16.32 -4.42 -44.73
N HIS A 18 -17.48 -5.05 -44.58
CA HIS A 18 -17.86 -6.22 -45.39
C HIS A 18 -19.38 -6.47 -45.26
N GLN A 19 -20.12 -5.79 -46.08
CA GLN A 19 -21.40 -6.32 -46.58
C GLN A 19 -21.57 -5.89 -48.03
N GLN A 20 -21.52 -6.89 -48.92
CA GLN A 20 -21.87 -6.77 -50.30
C GLN A 20 -23.32 -6.47 -50.46
N GLN A 21 -23.69 -5.39 -51.18
CA GLN A 21 -24.95 -5.31 -51.92
C GLN A 21 -24.68 -4.80 -53.33
N ASN A 22 -25.12 -5.59 -54.28
CA ASN A 22 -25.19 -5.30 -55.72
C ASN A 22 -25.99 -4.02 -55.99
N VAL A 23 -25.32 -3.00 -56.58
CA VAL A 23 -26.03 -1.90 -57.26
C VAL A 23 -25.33 -1.61 -58.57
N ARG A 24 -26.15 -1.42 -59.60
CA ARG A 24 -25.91 -1.24 -61.02
C ARG A 24 -24.81 -0.20 -61.34
N ARG A 25 -23.99 -0.49 -62.33
CA ARG A 25 -23.02 0.43 -62.90
C ARG A 25 -23.76 1.55 -63.64
N GLU A 26 -23.69 2.78 -63.15
CA GLU A 26 -23.85 3.99 -63.93
C GLU A 26 -22.46 4.46 -64.36
N VAL A 27 -22.33 4.72 -65.67
CA VAL A 27 -21.07 5.18 -66.28
C VAL A 27 -20.98 6.67 -66.07
N TRP A 28 -20.02 7.15 -65.28
CA TRP A 28 -19.71 8.56 -65.13
C TRP A 28 -18.68 8.99 -66.16
N PRO A 29 -18.69 10.25 -66.66
CA PRO A 29 -17.69 10.78 -67.55
C PRO A 29 -16.32 10.88 -66.86
N PRO A 30 -15.20 10.91 -67.61
CA PRO A 30 -13.87 10.95 -67.04
C PRO A 30 -13.67 12.24 -66.21
N ALA A 31 -13.13 12.02 -65.00
CA ALA A 31 -12.82 13.14 -64.07
C ALA A 31 -11.73 14.03 -64.68
N ALA A 32 -11.92 15.33 -64.54
CA ALA A 32 -10.92 16.36 -64.86
C ALA A 32 -9.62 16.12 -64.06
N GLU A 33 -8.49 16.33 -64.69
CA GLU A 33 -7.17 16.24 -64.00
C GLU A 33 -7.15 17.14 -62.75
N PRO A 34 -6.67 16.61 -61.62
CA PRO A 34 -6.55 17.42 -60.41
C PRO A 34 -5.51 18.53 -60.63
N PRO A 35 -5.70 19.73 -60.05
CA PRO A 35 -4.70 20.80 -60.14
C PRO A 35 -3.38 20.35 -59.50
N PRO A 36 -2.23 20.87 -59.92
CA PRO A 36 -0.92 20.45 -59.39
C PRO A 36 -0.90 20.67 -57.87
N VAL A 37 -0.56 19.56 -57.16
CA VAL A 37 -0.38 19.62 -55.71
C VAL A 37 0.82 20.50 -55.43
N VAL A 38 0.55 21.73 -54.96
CA VAL A 38 1.59 22.58 -54.37
C VAL A 38 2.06 21.84 -53.11
N ALA A 39 3.31 21.39 -53.10
CA ALA A 39 3.89 20.78 -51.93
C ALA A 39 3.76 21.76 -50.77
N ALA A 40 2.95 21.39 -49.74
CA ALA A 40 2.86 22.16 -48.52
C ALA A 40 4.27 22.28 -47.92
N ALA A 41 4.63 23.49 -47.50
CA ALA A 41 5.89 23.67 -46.76
C ALA A 41 5.96 22.69 -45.61
N PRO A 42 7.14 22.11 -45.33
CA PRO A 42 7.28 21.15 -44.21
C PRO A 42 6.79 21.80 -42.93
N VAL A 43 5.76 21.21 -42.33
CA VAL A 43 5.27 21.62 -41.02
C VAL A 43 6.41 21.43 -40.04
N PRO A 44 6.84 22.45 -39.28
CA PRO A 44 7.88 22.29 -38.29
C PRO A 44 7.50 21.16 -37.33
N PRO A 45 8.45 20.33 -36.88
CA PRO A 45 8.17 19.22 -35.98
C PRO A 45 7.43 19.76 -34.73
N ALA A 46 6.35 19.10 -34.32
CA ALA A 46 5.59 19.52 -33.16
C ALA A 46 6.49 19.55 -31.92
N LYS A 47 6.41 20.64 -31.14
CA LYS A 47 7.15 20.76 -29.87
C LYS A 47 6.68 19.64 -28.93
N VAL A 48 7.62 18.89 -28.34
CA VAL A 48 7.34 17.78 -27.41
C VAL A 48 8.18 17.90 -26.16
N LEU A 49 7.65 17.42 -25.02
CA LEU A 49 8.41 17.24 -23.80
C LEU A 49 9.03 15.85 -23.80
N ASP A 50 10.36 15.79 -23.67
CA ASP A 50 11.11 14.58 -23.43
C ASP A 50 11.42 14.43 -21.93
N PRO A 51 10.94 13.39 -21.23
CA PRO A 51 11.16 13.21 -19.81
C PRO A 51 12.62 13.11 -19.37
N VAL A 52 13.53 12.81 -20.28
CA VAL A 52 15.00 12.82 -20.03
C VAL A 52 15.50 14.19 -19.54
N ILE A 53 14.69 15.26 -19.69
CA ILE A 53 15.03 16.61 -19.18
C ILE A 53 15.38 16.61 -17.67
N VAL A 54 14.90 15.65 -16.89
CA VAL A 54 15.21 15.52 -15.45
C VAL A 54 16.36 14.55 -15.15
N GLU A 55 17.05 14.06 -16.17
CA GLU A 55 18.21 13.18 -16.03
C GLU A 55 19.51 13.97 -16.16
N LEU A 56 20.49 13.61 -15.35
CA LEU A 56 21.87 14.14 -15.47
C LEU A 56 22.77 13.05 -16.06
N PRO A 57 23.64 13.41 -17.00
CA PRO A 57 24.64 12.45 -17.48
C PRO A 57 25.46 11.89 -16.32
N ASP A 58 25.74 10.59 -16.33
CA ASP A 58 26.44 9.88 -15.26
C ASP A 58 27.79 10.48 -14.87
N LYS A 59 28.48 11.08 -15.83
CA LYS A 59 29.78 11.73 -15.65
C LYS A 59 29.68 13.24 -15.36
N SER A 60 28.46 13.81 -15.31
CA SER A 60 28.31 15.22 -15.00
C SER A 60 28.80 15.54 -13.59
N PRO A 61 29.40 16.72 -13.35
CA PRO A 61 29.85 17.11 -12.02
C PRO A 61 28.72 17.08 -10.98
N VAL A 62 27.55 17.55 -11.35
CA VAL A 62 26.35 17.56 -10.47
C VAL A 62 25.97 16.13 -10.07
N MET A 63 25.95 15.18 -11.01
CA MET A 63 25.67 13.78 -10.72
C MET A 63 26.72 13.17 -9.80
N GLN A 64 28.00 13.52 -9.97
CA GLN A 64 29.06 13.02 -9.10
C GLN A 64 28.88 13.50 -7.64
N VAL A 65 28.47 14.74 -7.45
CA VAL A 65 28.15 15.30 -6.11
C VAL A 65 26.91 14.59 -5.52
N ARG A 66 25.83 14.42 -6.31
CA ARG A 66 24.64 13.65 -5.88
C ARG A 66 25.01 12.25 -5.40
N LYS A 67 25.81 11.52 -6.18
CA LYS A 67 26.27 10.16 -5.81
C LYS A 67 26.99 10.12 -4.46
N GLN A 68 27.70 11.19 -4.04
CA GLN A 68 28.31 11.24 -2.71
C GLN A 68 27.25 11.45 -1.60
N LEU A 69 26.25 12.31 -1.85
CA LEU A 69 25.14 12.50 -0.91
C LEU A 69 24.31 11.20 -0.77
N ASP A 70 24.00 10.53 -1.85
CA ASP A 70 23.28 9.25 -1.84
C ASP A 70 24.04 8.16 -1.07
N LYS A 71 25.39 8.23 -1.06
CA LYS A 71 26.27 7.36 -0.24
C LYS A 71 26.42 7.83 1.20
N SER A 72 25.66 8.82 1.65
CA SER A 72 25.77 9.42 2.98
C SER A 72 27.19 9.94 3.29
N ASN A 73 27.85 10.52 2.30
CA ASN A 73 29.18 11.12 2.42
C ASN A 73 29.13 12.65 2.13
N PRO A 74 28.48 13.44 3.00
CA PRO A 74 28.25 14.86 2.76
C PRO A 74 29.57 15.68 2.69
N GLY A 75 30.58 15.37 3.50
CA GLY A 75 31.87 16.07 3.45
C GLY A 75 32.53 15.98 2.08
N ARG A 76 32.55 14.78 1.49
CA ARG A 76 33.10 14.60 0.13
C ARG A 76 32.22 15.22 -0.94
N ALA A 77 30.90 15.23 -0.75
CA ALA A 77 29.98 15.90 -1.67
C ALA A 77 30.23 17.41 -1.68
N ARG A 78 30.38 18.03 -0.52
CA ARG A 78 30.68 19.47 -0.40
C ARG A 78 32.03 19.83 -1.02
N GLU A 79 33.11 19.14 -0.65
CA GLU A 79 34.45 19.35 -1.25
C GLU A 79 34.41 19.29 -2.77
N LEU A 80 33.71 18.27 -3.34
CA LEU A 80 33.61 18.08 -4.79
C LEU A 80 32.80 19.21 -5.43
N ALA A 81 31.69 19.64 -4.81
CA ALA A 81 30.89 20.75 -5.31
C ALA A 81 31.69 22.06 -5.32
N GLU A 82 32.33 22.40 -4.21
CA GLU A 82 33.15 23.62 -4.06
C GLU A 82 34.34 23.63 -5.06
N ALA A 83 35.02 22.51 -5.24
CA ALA A 83 36.12 22.37 -6.19
C ALA A 83 35.68 22.54 -7.65
N THR A 84 34.41 22.21 -7.97
CA THR A 84 33.87 22.25 -9.33
C THR A 84 33.27 23.61 -9.69
N LEU A 85 32.75 24.35 -8.70
CA LEU A 85 32.06 25.64 -8.90
C LEU A 85 32.81 26.66 -9.77
N PRO A 86 34.15 26.83 -9.69
CA PRO A 86 34.85 27.82 -10.51
C PRO A 86 34.75 27.56 -12.01
N SER A 87 34.73 26.29 -12.41
CA SER A 87 34.72 25.86 -13.81
C SER A 87 33.33 25.53 -14.38
N ALA A 88 32.29 25.52 -13.51
CA ALA A 88 30.95 25.10 -13.89
C ALA A 88 30.22 26.16 -14.76
N GLY A 89 29.38 25.69 -15.66
CA GLY A 89 28.44 26.55 -16.42
C GLY A 89 27.36 27.14 -15.52
N ALA A 90 26.61 28.13 -16.02
CA ALA A 90 25.64 28.88 -15.21
C ALA A 90 24.57 27.99 -14.55
N ALA A 91 23.99 27.04 -15.28
CA ALA A 91 22.99 26.11 -14.76
C ALA A 91 23.57 25.19 -13.68
N ASP A 92 24.74 24.63 -13.93
CA ASP A 92 25.41 23.74 -12.96
C ASP A 92 25.92 24.48 -11.74
N LYS A 93 26.26 25.76 -11.83
CA LYS A 93 26.61 26.59 -10.66
C LYS A 93 25.46 26.65 -9.67
N GLY A 94 24.24 26.90 -10.14
CA GLY A 94 23.05 26.92 -9.29
C GLY A 94 22.82 25.59 -8.56
N ARG A 95 22.91 24.48 -9.31
CA ARG A 95 22.76 23.12 -8.79
C ARG A 95 23.86 22.76 -7.77
N LEU A 96 25.11 23.12 -8.07
CA LEU A 96 26.25 22.85 -7.19
C LEU A 96 26.18 23.64 -5.90
N HIS A 97 25.80 24.94 -5.92
CA HIS A 97 25.54 25.71 -4.71
C HIS A 97 24.45 25.09 -3.84
N TRP A 98 23.34 24.63 -4.44
CA TRP A 98 22.29 23.93 -3.72
C TRP A 98 22.81 22.66 -3.03
N LEU A 99 23.53 21.79 -3.77
CA LEU A 99 24.06 20.53 -3.24
C LEU A 99 25.15 20.75 -2.20
N ALA A 100 26.00 21.79 -2.33
CA ALA A 100 26.98 22.18 -1.32
C ALA A 100 26.31 22.66 -0.03
N ALA A 101 25.25 23.46 -0.14
CA ALA A 101 24.45 23.87 1.02
C ALA A 101 23.79 22.66 1.72
N LYS A 102 23.21 21.73 0.97
CA LYS A 102 22.64 20.49 1.50
C LYS A 102 23.68 19.67 2.23
N ALA A 103 24.84 19.46 1.62
CA ALA A 103 25.96 18.73 2.23
C ALA A 103 26.43 19.39 3.52
N ALA A 104 26.58 20.72 3.54
CA ALA A 104 26.98 21.47 4.73
C ALA A 104 25.94 21.33 5.86
N LEU A 105 24.62 21.32 5.54
CA LEU A 105 23.58 21.09 6.55
C LEU A 105 23.63 19.67 7.13
N ASP A 106 23.91 18.67 6.31
CA ASP A 106 24.08 17.30 6.76
C ASP A 106 25.30 17.09 7.65
N GLU A 107 26.34 17.93 7.47
CA GLU A 107 27.50 18.00 8.35
C GLU A 107 27.30 18.87 9.60
N GLY A 108 26.23 19.67 9.67
CA GLY A 108 25.94 20.63 10.75
C GLY A 108 26.59 22.00 10.57
N TYR A 109 27.18 22.31 9.39
CA TYR A 109 27.84 23.58 9.08
C TYR A 109 26.88 24.62 8.53
N ASN A 110 25.99 25.15 9.37
CA ASN A 110 24.94 26.08 8.98
C ASN A 110 25.44 27.36 8.31
N GLU A 111 26.61 27.89 8.70
CA GLU A 111 27.19 29.10 8.11
C GLU A 111 27.60 28.88 6.65
N ILE A 112 28.24 27.75 6.38
CA ILE A 112 28.64 27.36 5.03
C ILE A 112 27.42 27.18 4.16
N ALA A 113 26.39 26.52 4.71
CA ALA A 113 25.12 26.34 4.01
C ALA A 113 24.45 27.69 3.67
N LEU A 114 24.40 28.61 4.64
CA LEU A 114 23.85 29.95 4.44
C LEU A 114 24.62 30.73 3.35
N ALA A 115 25.94 30.66 3.30
CA ALA A 115 26.75 31.32 2.28
C ALA A 115 26.45 30.79 0.86
N HIS A 116 26.31 29.48 0.71
CA HIS A 116 25.92 28.89 -0.59
C HIS A 116 24.48 29.27 -1.00
N LEU A 117 23.54 29.24 -0.05
CA LEU A 117 22.13 29.61 -0.33
C LEU A 117 21.99 31.11 -0.65
N ASP A 118 22.77 31.98 0.02
CA ASP A 118 22.83 33.42 -0.26
C ASP A 118 23.30 33.67 -1.68
N THR A 119 24.43 33.08 -2.05
CA THR A 119 24.97 33.19 -3.39
C THR A 119 23.97 32.72 -4.46
N LEU A 120 23.32 31.52 -4.25
CA LEU A 120 22.33 30.98 -5.15
C LEU A 120 21.09 31.88 -5.23
N GLY A 121 20.67 32.47 -4.12
CA GLY A 121 19.53 33.39 -4.05
C GLY A 121 19.65 34.64 -4.92
N THR A 122 20.91 35.04 -5.28
CA THR A 122 21.18 36.14 -6.19
C THR A 122 21.22 35.74 -7.67
N PHE A 123 21.21 34.46 -7.99
CA PHE A 123 21.30 33.98 -9.37
C PHE A 123 19.94 34.09 -10.09
N ASN A 124 19.98 34.34 -11.39
CA ASN A 124 18.85 34.11 -12.27
C ASN A 124 18.76 32.59 -12.57
N HIS A 125 18.31 31.83 -11.56
CA HIS A 125 18.23 30.37 -11.61
C HIS A 125 16.92 29.89 -10.96
N PRO A 126 16.24 28.88 -11.49
CA PRO A 126 14.96 28.40 -10.93
C PRO A 126 15.02 28.00 -9.45
N LEU A 127 16.16 27.53 -8.96
CA LEU A 127 16.35 27.19 -7.55
C LEU A 127 16.48 28.40 -6.62
N ALA A 128 16.68 29.63 -7.12
CA ALA A 128 16.97 30.80 -6.30
C ALA A 128 15.82 31.13 -5.30
N ARG A 129 14.56 30.98 -5.71
CA ARG A 129 13.43 31.20 -4.79
C ARG A 129 13.41 30.20 -3.66
N TRP A 130 13.62 28.93 -3.95
CA TRP A 130 13.72 27.87 -2.95
C TRP A 130 14.95 28.04 -2.04
N ALA A 131 16.08 28.54 -2.57
CA ALA A 131 17.27 28.87 -1.79
C ALA A 131 16.97 29.99 -0.78
N ASN A 132 16.30 31.06 -1.19
CA ASN A 132 15.90 32.16 -0.31
C ASN A 132 14.90 31.69 0.76
N LEU A 133 13.93 30.82 0.41
CA LEU A 133 13.01 30.25 1.39
C LEU A 133 13.74 29.38 2.41
N LYS A 134 14.67 28.55 1.97
CA LYS A 134 15.49 27.73 2.85
C LYS A 134 16.37 28.57 3.76
N ARG A 135 16.96 29.63 3.22
CA ARG A 135 17.75 30.62 3.96
C ARG A 135 16.90 31.31 5.04
N ALA A 136 15.70 31.81 4.69
CA ALA A 136 14.78 32.40 5.66
C ALA A 136 14.47 31.42 6.81
N SER A 137 14.17 30.16 6.50
CA SER A 137 13.93 29.13 7.51
C SER A 137 15.12 28.86 8.42
N LEU A 138 16.36 28.89 7.93
CA LEU A 138 17.57 28.71 8.74
C LEU A 138 17.85 29.93 9.64
N LEU A 139 17.46 31.13 9.19
CA LEU A 139 17.67 32.41 9.94
C LEU A 139 16.53 32.64 10.97
N GLU A 140 15.40 31.96 10.91
CA GLU A 140 14.21 32.22 11.74
C GLU A 140 14.54 32.41 13.25
N ARG A 141 15.47 31.64 13.78
CA ARG A 141 15.87 31.69 15.21
C ARG A 141 17.10 32.56 15.49
N ARG A 142 17.92 32.89 14.49
CA ARG A 142 19.20 33.54 14.63
C ARG A 142 19.14 35.02 14.27
N ASP A 143 18.47 35.33 13.19
CA ASP A 143 18.26 36.69 12.67
C ASP A 143 16.80 36.76 12.15
N PRO A 144 15.84 36.88 13.08
CA PRO A 144 14.41 36.90 12.70
C PRO A 144 14.06 38.10 11.82
N VAL A 145 14.79 39.21 11.87
CA VAL A 145 14.51 40.38 11.03
C VAL A 145 14.83 40.07 9.58
N THR A 146 16.05 39.59 9.30
CA THR A 146 16.42 39.16 7.94
C THR A 146 15.56 38.01 7.44
N ALA A 147 15.20 37.04 8.31
CA ALA A 147 14.29 35.96 7.96
C ALA A 147 12.92 36.48 7.53
N ALA A 148 12.33 37.42 8.28
CA ALA A 148 11.05 38.03 7.93
C ALA A 148 11.11 38.82 6.61
N GLN A 149 12.16 39.60 6.40
CA GLN A 149 12.34 40.37 5.16
C GLN A 149 12.46 39.44 3.94
N LEU A 150 13.25 38.39 4.03
CA LEU A 150 13.37 37.38 2.99
C LEU A 150 12.01 36.68 2.74
N ALA A 151 11.34 36.26 3.79
CA ALA A 151 10.06 35.58 3.70
C ALA A 151 9.00 36.50 3.07
N ALA A 152 8.92 37.77 3.48
CA ALA A 152 7.99 38.76 2.91
C ALA A 152 8.18 38.96 1.40
N SER A 153 9.41 38.87 0.89
CA SER A 153 9.69 38.95 -0.55
C SER A 153 9.28 37.71 -1.34
N LEU A 154 8.80 36.66 -0.67
CA LEU A 154 8.47 35.35 -1.26
C LEU A 154 6.99 34.95 -1.04
N THR A 155 6.15 35.86 -0.54
CA THR A 155 4.75 35.55 -0.17
C THR A 155 3.74 35.55 -1.31
N ASP A 156 4.18 35.84 -2.52
CA ASP A 156 3.34 35.77 -3.72
C ASP A 156 2.87 34.35 -4.04
N ASP A 157 1.99 34.20 -5.00
CA ASP A 157 1.33 32.91 -5.31
C ASP A 157 2.27 31.98 -6.08
N TRP A 158 2.95 31.11 -5.34
CA TRP A 158 3.81 30.05 -5.84
C TRP A 158 3.91 28.88 -4.81
N ALA A 159 4.46 27.74 -5.21
CA ALA A 159 4.48 26.52 -4.41
C ALA A 159 5.11 26.65 -3.00
N GLY A 160 6.02 27.59 -2.77
CA GLY A 160 6.65 27.85 -1.46
C GLY A 160 6.03 29.02 -0.69
N GLY A 161 5.06 29.75 -1.25
CA GLY A 161 4.52 30.99 -0.68
C GLY A 161 3.87 30.81 0.69
N ASP A 162 3.16 29.73 0.93
CA ASP A 162 2.56 29.42 2.25
C ASP A 162 3.62 29.19 3.34
N GLN A 163 4.73 28.56 2.99
CA GLN A 163 5.85 28.38 3.92
C GLN A 163 6.51 29.74 4.24
N ALA A 164 6.65 30.61 3.23
CA ALA A 164 7.16 31.97 3.41
C ALA A 164 6.25 32.79 4.34
N ARG A 165 4.92 32.80 4.09
CA ARG A 165 3.92 33.45 4.95
C ARG A 165 3.98 32.95 6.40
N THR A 166 4.20 31.64 6.58
CA THR A 166 4.33 31.03 7.91
C THR A 166 5.59 31.53 8.65
N ILE A 167 6.73 31.65 7.96
CA ILE A 167 7.98 32.17 8.54
C ILE A 167 7.82 33.64 8.87
N GLU A 168 7.28 34.45 7.97
CA GLU A 168 6.99 35.87 8.19
C GLU A 168 6.12 36.08 9.44
N THR A 169 5.01 35.37 9.56
CA THR A 169 4.09 35.47 10.70
C THR A 169 4.75 35.10 12.01
N ARG A 170 5.58 34.07 12.04
CA ARG A 170 6.30 33.64 13.25
C ARG A 170 7.36 34.64 13.68
N THR A 171 8.06 35.23 12.74
CA THR A 171 9.16 36.15 13.03
C THR A 171 8.68 37.55 13.44
N VAL A 172 7.60 38.05 12.84
CA VAL A 172 6.95 39.32 13.23
C VAL A 172 6.29 39.19 14.60
N GLY A 173 5.70 38.04 14.94
CA GLY A 173 5.10 37.78 16.25
C GLY A 173 6.09 37.72 17.42
N THR A 174 7.39 37.53 17.19
CA THR A 174 8.43 37.48 18.22
C THR A 174 9.06 38.84 18.54
N SER A 175 8.84 39.87 17.73
CA SER A 175 9.37 41.23 17.94
C SER A 175 8.49 42.12 18.83
N GLY A 176 7.32 41.68 19.28
CA GLY A 176 6.41 42.37 20.18
C GLY A 176 6.18 41.61 21.48
N SER A 177 6.83 42.08 22.57
CA SER A 177 6.59 41.80 24.00
C SER A 177 6.03 40.42 24.41
N GLY A 178 6.84 39.69 25.14
CA GLY A 178 6.63 38.38 25.73
C GLY A 178 5.27 38.14 26.41
N ALA A 179 4.43 37.37 25.75
CA ALA A 179 3.43 36.47 26.31
C ALA A 179 3.11 35.38 25.28
N PRO A 180 2.99 34.10 25.68
CA PRO A 180 2.64 33.05 24.74
C PRO A 180 1.18 33.20 24.28
N LEU A 181 0.97 33.36 23.00
CA LEU A 181 -0.37 33.29 22.41
C LEU A 181 -0.76 31.80 22.25
N GLU A 182 -1.73 31.36 23.05
CA GLU A 182 -2.44 30.12 22.76
C GLU A 182 -3.25 30.29 21.47
N ILE A 183 -2.84 29.61 20.42
CA ILE A 183 -3.62 29.56 19.17
C ILE A 183 -4.72 28.52 19.34
N ARG A 184 -5.97 28.98 19.54
CA ARG A 184 -7.16 28.19 19.31
C ARG A 184 -7.40 28.08 17.81
N LEU A 185 -7.40 26.86 17.31
CA LEU A 185 -7.89 26.52 15.97
C LEU A 185 -9.42 26.40 16.02
N ASP A 186 -10.14 27.49 15.75
CA ASP A 186 -11.58 27.46 15.51
C ASP A 186 -11.87 28.18 14.20
N GLY A 187 -12.03 27.42 13.14
CA GLY A 187 -12.46 27.86 11.81
C GLY A 187 -13.69 27.09 11.35
N ALA A 188 -14.88 27.43 11.90
CA ALA A 188 -16.15 27.10 11.29
C ALA A 188 -17.01 28.37 11.22
N PRO A 189 -17.74 28.65 10.11
CA PRO A 189 -18.57 29.83 9.99
C PRO A 189 -19.78 29.77 10.91
N PRO A 190 -20.31 30.91 11.39
CA PRO A 190 -21.43 30.94 12.32
C PRO A 190 -22.74 30.64 11.61
N VAL A 191 -23.38 29.54 11.98
CA VAL A 191 -24.79 29.29 11.70
C VAL A 191 -25.59 30.02 12.79
N ALA A 192 -26.36 31.00 12.42
CA ALA A 192 -27.30 31.68 13.31
C ALA A 192 -28.38 30.66 13.74
N ALA A 193 -28.33 30.22 14.98
CA ALA A 193 -29.40 29.47 15.61
C ALA A 193 -30.05 30.31 16.68
N ALA A 194 -31.36 30.46 16.58
CA ALA A 194 -32.21 31.12 17.56
C ALA A 194 -32.04 30.45 18.94
N ALA A 195 -31.83 31.29 19.97
CA ALA A 195 -31.68 30.88 21.34
C ALA A 195 -32.97 30.27 21.88
N ALA A 196 -33.02 28.95 22.01
CA ALA A 196 -33.94 28.28 22.89
C ALA A 196 -33.27 28.21 24.27
N ALA A 197 -34.02 28.53 25.34
CA ALA A 197 -33.56 28.50 26.73
C ALA A 197 -32.98 27.12 27.07
N PRO A 198 -31.88 27.04 27.84
CA PRO A 198 -31.29 25.76 28.21
C PRO A 198 -32.24 24.94 29.05
N PRO A 199 -32.46 23.65 28.75
CA PRO A 199 -33.22 22.77 29.63
C PRO A 199 -32.50 22.67 31.01
N ALA A 200 -33.28 22.68 32.06
CA ALA A 200 -32.79 22.58 33.44
C ALA A 200 -31.75 21.45 33.56
N ALA A 201 -30.59 21.79 34.12
CA ALA A 201 -29.47 20.86 34.28
C ALA A 201 -29.93 19.60 35.03
N ALA A 202 -29.93 18.45 34.32
CA ALA A 202 -30.17 17.16 34.95
C ALA A 202 -29.15 16.97 36.09
N LYS A 203 -29.60 16.55 37.25
CA LYS A 203 -28.75 16.26 38.42
C LYS A 203 -27.62 15.33 37.95
N PRO A 204 -26.34 15.61 38.29
CA PRO A 204 -25.22 14.78 37.84
C PRO A 204 -25.43 13.35 38.33
N ASP A 205 -25.43 12.40 37.38
CA ASP A 205 -25.72 10.97 37.59
C ASP A 205 -24.65 10.28 38.46
N LEU A 206 -23.56 10.96 38.75
CA LEU A 206 -22.42 10.48 39.53
C LEU A 206 -21.96 11.46 40.59
N ARG A 207 -21.58 10.91 41.76
CA ARG A 207 -20.87 11.71 42.80
C ARG A 207 -19.53 12.22 42.23
N PRO A 208 -19.05 13.43 42.57
CA PRO A 208 -17.83 14.03 41.99
C PRO A 208 -16.60 13.13 42.03
N ARG A 209 -16.35 12.38 43.10
CA ARG A 209 -15.24 11.42 43.19
C ARG A 209 -15.38 10.22 42.24
N MET A 210 -16.59 9.82 41.92
CA MET A 210 -16.80 8.74 40.92
C MET A 210 -16.59 9.26 39.50
N GLN A 211 -16.99 10.50 39.23
CA GLN A 211 -16.77 11.17 37.98
C GLN A 211 -15.27 11.29 37.68
N GLN A 212 -14.46 11.80 38.63
CA GLN A 212 -13.00 11.85 38.50
C GLN A 212 -12.38 10.47 38.27
N SER A 213 -12.90 9.44 38.93
CA SER A 213 -12.40 8.07 38.75
C SER A 213 -12.72 7.53 37.33
N LEU A 214 -13.88 7.92 36.79
CA LEU A 214 -14.27 7.54 35.41
C LEU A 214 -13.37 8.23 34.38
N GLU A 215 -13.16 9.53 34.51
CA GLU A 215 -12.28 10.34 33.67
C GLU A 215 -10.83 9.80 33.68
N LYS A 216 -10.33 9.47 34.89
CA LYS A 216 -9.02 8.82 35.03
C LYS A 216 -8.97 7.46 34.31
N ALA A 217 -10.01 6.65 34.41
CA ALA A 217 -10.07 5.35 33.73
C ALA A 217 -10.10 5.51 32.20
N GLU A 218 -10.80 6.53 31.68
CA GLU A 218 -10.85 6.88 30.28
C GLU A 218 -9.50 7.39 29.75
N SER A 219 -8.84 8.27 30.51
CA SER A 219 -7.50 8.75 30.20
C SER A 219 -6.49 7.59 30.10
N LEU A 220 -6.53 6.65 31.04
CA LEU A 220 -5.69 5.45 31.01
C LEU A 220 -6.00 4.55 29.80
N TYR A 221 -7.27 4.41 29.44
CA TYR A 221 -7.69 3.64 28.28
C TYR A 221 -7.15 4.27 26.98
N ASN A 222 -7.29 5.59 26.83
CA ASN A 222 -6.77 6.35 25.68
C ASN A 222 -5.23 6.30 25.60
N ALA A 223 -4.56 6.31 26.75
CA ALA A 223 -3.11 6.09 26.87
C ALA A 223 -2.67 4.62 26.64
N LYS A 224 -3.59 3.73 26.24
CA LYS A 224 -3.37 2.29 26.01
C LYS A 224 -2.88 1.53 27.26
N ARG A 225 -3.07 2.09 28.47
CA ARG A 225 -2.78 1.44 29.76
C ARG A 225 -3.98 0.58 30.20
N TYR A 226 -4.30 -0.43 29.38
CA TYR A 226 -5.56 -1.18 29.46
C TYR A 226 -5.77 -1.91 30.78
N ARG A 227 -4.71 -2.49 31.38
CA ARG A 227 -4.82 -3.18 32.69
C ARG A 227 -5.23 -2.25 33.82
N GLU A 228 -4.71 -1.04 33.82
CA GLU A 228 -5.03 -0.05 34.86
C GLU A 228 -6.42 0.52 34.63
N ALA A 229 -6.76 0.82 33.37
CA ALA A 229 -8.11 1.26 33.00
C ALA A 229 -9.16 0.22 33.40
N GLU A 230 -8.94 -1.06 33.09
CA GLU A 230 -9.81 -2.19 33.43
C GLU A 230 -10.10 -2.24 34.95
N ARG A 231 -9.04 -2.16 35.77
CA ARG A 231 -9.18 -2.19 37.22
C ARG A 231 -10.07 -1.05 37.78
N LEU A 232 -9.92 0.15 37.22
CA LEU A 232 -10.73 1.30 37.61
C LEU A 232 -12.17 1.18 37.12
N PHE A 233 -12.39 0.82 35.84
CA PHE A 233 -13.74 0.56 35.32
C PHE A 233 -14.44 -0.54 36.12
N GLY A 234 -13.74 -1.63 36.45
CA GLY A 234 -14.30 -2.72 37.25
C GLY A 234 -14.70 -2.30 38.68
N LYS A 235 -13.86 -1.47 39.35
CA LYS A 235 -14.21 -0.90 40.67
C LYS A 235 -15.43 0.03 40.61
N LEU A 236 -15.53 0.83 39.54
CA LEU A 236 -16.66 1.74 39.33
C LEU A 236 -17.95 0.96 39.03
N ALA A 237 -17.89 -0.02 38.11
CA ALA A 237 -19.06 -0.82 37.76
C ALA A 237 -19.70 -1.52 38.95
N LYS A 238 -18.91 -1.98 39.94
CA LYS A 238 -19.42 -2.59 41.17
C LYS A 238 -20.23 -1.63 42.08
N ARG A 239 -20.04 -0.32 41.90
CA ARG A 239 -20.71 0.73 42.69
C ARG A 239 -21.91 1.37 42.01
N LEU A 240 -22.11 1.05 40.74
CA LEU A 240 -23.19 1.58 39.92
C LEU A 240 -24.37 0.62 39.86
N LYS A 241 -25.58 1.15 39.65
CA LYS A 241 -26.78 0.34 39.46
C LYS A 241 -26.64 -0.49 38.17
N THR A 242 -26.63 -1.80 38.29
CA THR A 242 -26.56 -2.74 37.17
C THR A 242 -27.67 -2.46 36.16
N GLY A 243 -27.32 -2.38 34.88
CA GLY A 243 -28.24 -2.08 33.79
C GLY A 243 -28.58 -0.59 33.62
N GLY A 244 -28.13 0.29 34.53
CA GLY A 244 -28.24 1.73 34.33
C GLY A 244 -27.29 2.26 33.28
N ALA A 245 -27.62 3.39 32.64
CA ALA A 245 -26.85 3.93 31.49
C ALA A 245 -25.35 4.08 31.79
N THR A 246 -24.99 4.65 32.93
CA THR A 246 -23.60 4.83 33.35
C THR A 246 -22.90 3.51 33.63
N TRP A 247 -23.60 2.53 34.24
CA TRP A 247 -23.08 1.18 34.41
C TRP A 247 -22.78 0.53 33.07
N CYS A 248 -23.69 0.62 32.11
CA CYS A 248 -23.54 0.03 30.77
C CYS A 248 -22.31 0.58 30.07
N LYS A 249 -22.14 1.91 29.99
CA LYS A 249 -20.97 2.55 29.42
C LYS A 249 -19.67 2.13 30.11
N THR A 250 -19.67 2.12 31.45
CA THR A 250 -18.48 1.76 32.26
C THR A 250 -18.12 0.29 32.09
N ARG A 251 -19.12 -0.60 32.12
CA ARG A 251 -18.91 -2.04 31.94
C ARG A 251 -18.49 -2.40 30.55
N TYR A 252 -19.03 -1.72 29.52
CA TYR A 252 -18.60 -1.86 28.13
C TYR A 252 -17.12 -1.46 27.96
N LYS A 253 -16.69 -0.29 28.49
CA LYS A 253 -15.28 0.13 28.47
C LYS A 253 -14.37 -0.83 29.24
N GLN A 254 -14.83 -1.41 30.35
CA GLN A 254 -14.10 -2.47 31.05
C GLN A 254 -13.88 -3.69 30.13
N GLY A 255 -14.94 -4.18 29.49
CA GLY A 255 -14.86 -5.32 28.57
C GLY A 255 -13.92 -5.02 27.39
N ARG A 256 -14.01 -3.80 26.83
CA ARG A 256 -13.10 -3.36 25.75
C ARG A 256 -11.64 -3.33 26.21
N ALA A 257 -11.36 -2.82 27.42
CA ALA A 257 -10.00 -2.79 27.99
C ALA A 257 -9.42 -4.21 28.15
N LEU A 258 -10.22 -5.15 28.67
CA LEU A 258 -9.83 -6.56 28.77
C LEU A 258 -9.49 -7.17 27.41
N LEU A 259 -10.33 -6.92 26.40
CA LEU A 259 -10.10 -7.45 25.04
C LEU A 259 -8.87 -6.84 24.36
N GLN A 260 -8.60 -5.56 24.59
CA GLN A 260 -7.39 -4.89 24.11
C GLN A 260 -6.11 -5.42 24.79
N ASP A 261 -6.18 -5.75 26.09
CA ASP A 261 -5.08 -6.40 26.82
C ASP A 261 -4.98 -7.92 26.55
N ARG A 262 -5.73 -8.44 25.57
CA ARG A 262 -5.81 -9.86 25.16
C ARG A 262 -6.37 -10.82 26.24
N GLU A 263 -6.97 -10.31 27.31
CA GLU A 263 -7.63 -11.07 28.40
C GLU A 263 -9.03 -11.55 27.96
N ARG A 264 -9.09 -12.38 26.90
CA ARG A 264 -10.34 -12.77 26.22
C ARG A 264 -11.25 -13.58 27.12
N THR A 265 -10.70 -14.49 27.91
CA THR A 265 -11.44 -15.34 28.86
C THR A 265 -12.22 -14.50 29.89
N ARG A 266 -11.66 -13.36 30.30
CA ARG A 266 -12.31 -12.41 31.22
C ARG A 266 -13.18 -11.40 30.47
N GLY A 267 -12.78 -10.97 29.28
CA GLY A 267 -13.46 -9.94 28.51
C GLY A 267 -14.77 -10.40 27.88
N ALA A 268 -14.83 -11.63 27.37
CA ALA A 268 -16.00 -12.16 26.69
C ALA A 268 -17.25 -12.20 27.61
N PRO A 269 -17.19 -12.74 28.85
CA PRO A 269 -18.34 -12.71 29.77
C PRO A 269 -18.77 -11.29 30.14
N VAL A 270 -17.82 -10.35 30.28
CA VAL A 270 -18.13 -8.95 30.58
C VAL A 270 -18.91 -8.29 29.44
N MET A 271 -18.49 -8.51 28.19
CA MET A 271 -19.21 -8.00 27.02
C MET A 271 -20.60 -8.64 26.87
N ARG A 272 -20.72 -9.94 27.09
CA ARG A 272 -22.03 -10.63 27.13
C ARG A 272 -22.94 -10.03 28.22
N GLU A 273 -22.44 -9.78 29.40
CA GLU A 273 -23.20 -9.19 30.49
C GLU A 273 -23.76 -7.80 30.12
N VAL A 274 -22.97 -6.97 29.44
CA VAL A 274 -23.43 -5.68 28.88
C VAL A 274 -24.60 -5.89 27.92
N ALA A 275 -24.45 -6.79 26.96
CA ALA A 275 -25.48 -7.07 25.99
C ALA A 275 -26.78 -7.60 26.60
N ASP A 276 -26.69 -8.40 27.68
CA ASP A 276 -27.84 -9.03 28.33
C ASP A 276 -28.54 -8.09 29.32
N LYS A 277 -27.81 -7.20 30.01
CA LYS A 277 -28.33 -6.39 31.14
C LYS A 277 -28.62 -4.93 30.79
N CYS A 278 -28.10 -4.40 29.67
CA CYS A 278 -28.35 -3.02 29.28
C CYS A 278 -29.74 -2.84 28.64
N ALA A 279 -30.30 -1.63 28.75
CA ALA A 279 -31.62 -1.34 28.26
C ALA A 279 -31.79 -1.64 26.76
N LYS A 280 -32.97 -2.14 26.36
CA LYS A 280 -33.27 -2.45 24.95
C LYS A 280 -33.15 -1.23 24.03
N GLY A 281 -33.36 -0.02 24.56
CA GLY A 281 -33.18 1.25 23.83
C GLY A 281 -31.75 1.59 23.49
N ASP A 282 -30.73 0.93 24.09
CA ASP A 282 -29.31 1.11 23.78
C ASP A 282 -28.85 0.02 22.79
N ARG A 283 -29.56 -0.03 21.67
CA ARG A 283 -29.46 -1.10 20.66
C ARG A 283 -28.06 -1.21 20.06
N ASP A 284 -27.45 -0.08 19.72
CA ASP A 284 -26.11 -0.03 19.13
C ASP A 284 -25.04 -0.60 20.08
N MET A 285 -25.00 -0.13 21.34
CA MET A 285 -24.07 -0.64 22.34
C MET A 285 -24.24 -2.15 22.58
N ARG A 286 -25.47 -2.65 22.61
CA ARG A 286 -25.76 -4.07 22.80
C ARG A 286 -25.28 -4.90 21.61
N ALA A 287 -25.51 -4.42 20.38
CA ALA A 287 -25.02 -5.08 19.15
C ALA A 287 -23.50 -5.20 19.16
N TRP A 288 -22.79 -4.10 19.41
CA TRP A 288 -21.34 -4.12 19.56
C TRP A 288 -20.87 -5.01 20.71
N ALA A 289 -21.55 -5.00 21.84
CA ALA A 289 -21.19 -5.85 22.97
C ALA A 289 -21.33 -7.34 22.63
N ARG A 290 -22.42 -7.75 21.96
CA ARG A 290 -22.58 -9.13 21.44
C ARG A 290 -21.51 -9.51 20.45
N TYR A 291 -21.25 -8.63 19.50
CA TYR A 291 -20.22 -8.86 18.47
C TYR A 291 -18.83 -9.09 19.08
N TYR A 292 -18.42 -8.25 20.04
CA TYR A 292 -17.14 -8.43 20.72
C TYR A 292 -17.11 -9.66 21.63
N ALA A 293 -18.20 -9.96 22.31
CA ALA A 293 -18.33 -11.18 23.11
C ALA A 293 -18.17 -12.43 22.21
N ALA A 294 -18.92 -12.49 21.12
CA ALA A 294 -18.89 -13.59 20.17
C ALA A 294 -17.48 -13.82 19.60
N ARG A 295 -16.84 -12.75 19.12
CA ARG A 295 -15.46 -12.82 18.61
C ARG A 295 -14.45 -13.29 19.67
N ALA A 296 -14.64 -12.86 20.92
CA ALA A 296 -13.75 -13.25 22.00
C ALA A 296 -13.95 -14.72 22.39
N TYR A 297 -15.20 -15.21 22.45
CA TYR A 297 -15.51 -16.62 22.66
C TYR A 297 -14.93 -17.51 21.57
N GLY A 298 -15.08 -17.15 20.31
CA GLY A 298 -14.47 -17.89 19.19
C GLY A 298 -12.94 -17.97 19.31
N ARG A 299 -12.28 -16.87 19.72
CA ARG A 299 -10.81 -16.87 19.87
C ARG A 299 -10.27 -17.68 21.04
N ILE A 300 -11.12 -18.13 21.96
CA ILE A 300 -10.78 -19.06 23.05
C ILE A 300 -11.39 -20.46 22.86
N GLY A 301 -11.87 -20.77 21.64
CA GLY A 301 -12.41 -22.07 21.28
C GLY A 301 -13.81 -22.37 21.83
N GLN A 302 -14.50 -21.39 22.41
CA GLN A 302 -15.88 -21.54 22.89
C GLN A 302 -16.87 -21.28 21.77
N TRP A 303 -16.85 -22.12 20.74
CA TRP A 303 -17.57 -21.94 19.49
C TRP A 303 -19.09 -21.85 19.66
N ASP A 304 -19.69 -22.73 20.49
CA ASP A 304 -21.13 -22.69 20.72
C ASP A 304 -21.59 -21.36 21.33
N GLU A 305 -20.81 -20.80 22.26
CA GLU A 305 -21.15 -19.50 22.84
C GLU A 305 -20.93 -18.36 21.83
N SER A 306 -19.88 -18.46 21.00
CA SER A 306 -19.64 -17.54 19.90
C SER A 306 -20.84 -17.48 18.95
N ILE A 307 -21.31 -18.63 18.49
CA ILE A 307 -22.48 -18.77 17.60
C ILE A 307 -23.71 -18.16 18.26
N ARG A 308 -24.02 -18.54 19.51
CA ARG A 308 -25.18 -18.00 20.25
C ARG A 308 -25.17 -16.47 20.36
N GLN A 309 -24.01 -15.85 20.58
CA GLN A 309 -23.93 -14.39 20.69
C GLN A 309 -24.13 -13.70 19.34
N PHE A 310 -23.65 -14.28 18.23
CA PHE A 310 -23.93 -13.77 16.88
C PHE A 310 -25.41 -13.93 16.53
N GLU A 311 -26.02 -15.08 16.78
CA GLU A 311 -27.46 -15.33 16.55
C GLU A 311 -28.34 -14.36 17.33
N LYS A 312 -27.99 -14.07 18.60
CA LYS A 312 -28.69 -13.07 19.39
C LYS A 312 -28.55 -11.66 18.81
N LEU A 313 -27.41 -11.32 18.22
CA LEU A 313 -27.22 -10.05 17.55
C LEU A 313 -28.18 -9.95 16.34
N GLU A 314 -28.18 -10.95 15.47
CA GLU A 314 -29.07 -11.00 14.31
C GLU A 314 -30.56 -10.88 14.72
N ALA A 315 -30.98 -11.61 15.76
CA ALA A 315 -32.36 -11.58 16.24
C ALA A 315 -32.77 -10.26 16.89
N GLU A 316 -31.88 -9.62 17.66
CA GLU A 316 -32.15 -8.38 18.40
C GLU A 316 -31.97 -7.12 17.54
N ALA A 317 -31.17 -7.20 16.47
CA ALA A 317 -30.80 -6.07 15.65
C ALA A 317 -30.59 -6.46 14.16
N PRO A 318 -31.62 -7.01 13.47
CA PRO A 318 -31.50 -7.56 12.12
C PRO A 318 -31.16 -6.50 11.04
N ASP A 319 -31.48 -5.25 11.29
CA ASP A 319 -31.20 -4.09 10.42
C ASP A 319 -29.93 -3.30 10.83
N HIS A 320 -29.19 -3.80 11.83
CA HIS A 320 -27.95 -3.17 12.26
C HIS A 320 -26.82 -3.49 11.26
N SER A 321 -25.89 -2.55 11.06
CA SER A 321 -24.72 -2.73 10.16
C SER A 321 -23.80 -3.91 10.52
N LEU A 322 -23.97 -4.52 11.69
CA LEU A 322 -23.24 -5.72 12.10
C LEU A 322 -24.03 -7.02 11.87
N ALA A 323 -25.24 -6.98 11.33
CA ALA A 323 -26.08 -8.17 11.24
C ALA A 323 -25.53 -9.19 10.23
N ASP A 324 -25.13 -8.73 9.06
CA ASP A 324 -24.48 -9.57 8.04
C ASP A 324 -23.09 -10.05 8.46
N ASP A 325 -22.27 -9.19 9.11
CA ASP A 325 -21.02 -9.58 9.78
C ASP A 325 -21.25 -10.70 10.82
N ALA A 326 -22.29 -10.57 11.64
CA ALA A 326 -22.63 -11.56 12.65
C ALA A 326 -23.01 -12.90 12.03
N SER A 327 -23.86 -12.86 10.99
CA SER A 327 -24.25 -14.05 10.25
C SER A 327 -23.05 -14.75 9.59
N TYR A 328 -22.19 -13.99 8.90
CA TYR A 328 -21.01 -14.54 8.27
C TYR A 328 -20.03 -15.15 9.32
N ARG A 329 -19.78 -14.46 10.45
CA ARG A 329 -18.90 -14.95 11.50
C ARG A 329 -19.49 -16.13 12.27
N ALA A 330 -20.81 -16.19 12.43
CA ALA A 330 -21.49 -17.37 12.97
C ALA A 330 -21.23 -18.59 12.08
N ALA A 331 -21.36 -18.42 10.75
CA ALA A 331 -21.08 -19.48 9.79
C ALA A 331 -19.60 -19.97 9.89
N LEU A 332 -18.64 -19.05 10.05
CA LEU A 332 -17.24 -19.45 10.27
C LEU A 332 -17.07 -20.20 11.59
N ALA A 333 -17.71 -19.75 12.67
CA ALA A 333 -17.65 -20.43 13.97
C ALA A 333 -18.30 -21.82 13.92
N GLU A 334 -19.36 -21.99 13.12
CA GLU A 334 -19.99 -23.29 12.85
C GLU A 334 -19.04 -24.25 12.11
N LEU A 335 -18.23 -23.76 11.15
CA LEU A 335 -17.19 -24.57 10.48
C LEU A 335 -16.12 -25.03 11.48
N GLU A 336 -15.60 -24.11 12.29
CA GLU A 336 -14.59 -24.40 13.31
C GLU A 336 -15.10 -25.40 14.36
N ASN A 337 -16.42 -25.38 14.63
CA ASN A 337 -17.10 -26.29 15.55
C ASN A 337 -17.55 -27.61 14.92
N GLY A 338 -17.13 -27.90 13.67
CA GLY A 338 -17.52 -29.11 12.95
C GLY A 338 -18.99 -29.14 12.47
N LYS A 339 -19.74 -28.04 12.63
CA LYS A 339 -21.17 -27.94 12.22
C LYS A 339 -21.29 -27.51 10.76
N GLN A 340 -20.63 -28.23 9.86
CA GLN A 340 -20.54 -27.84 8.44
C GLN A 340 -21.90 -27.66 7.75
N LYS A 341 -22.90 -28.52 8.05
CA LYS A 341 -24.24 -28.40 7.46
C LYS A 341 -24.92 -27.08 7.84
N ALA A 342 -24.82 -26.68 9.11
CA ALA A 342 -25.38 -25.40 9.60
C ALA A 342 -24.69 -24.22 8.91
N SER A 343 -23.38 -24.23 8.81
CA SER A 343 -22.61 -23.19 8.13
C SER A 343 -22.99 -23.07 6.66
N ILE A 344 -23.12 -24.17 5.91
CA ILE A 344 -23.55 -24.14 4.51
C ILE A 344 -24.95 -23.49 4.39
N LEU A 345 -25.89 -23.86 5.26
CA LEU A 345 -27.22 -23.27 5.25
C LEU A 345 -27.18 -21.76 5.50
N ARG A 346 -26.43 -21.33 6.52
CA ARG A 346 -26.26 -19.93 6.88
C ARG A 346 -25.57 -19.12 5.76
N LEU A 347 -24.46 -19.62 5.23
CA LEU A 347 -23.76 -18.97 4.11
C LEU A 347 -24.65 -18.81 2.88
N THR A 348 -25.54 -19.79 2.61
CA THR A 348 -26.50 -19.74 1.50
C THR A 348 -27.58 -18.67 1.72
N SER A 349 -27.94 -18.39 2.96
CA SER A 349 -28.98 -17.40 3.30
C SER A 349 -28.49 -15.94 3.26
N ILE A 350 -27.21 -15.69 3.56
CA ILE A 350 -26.66 -14.32 3.67
C ILE A 350 -26.92 -13.47 2.43
N PRO A 351 -26.65 -13.90 1.18
CA PRO A 351 -26.90 -13.07 0.00
C PRO A 351 -28.37 -12.71 -0.25
N LYS A 352 -29.28 -13.41 0.39
CA LYS A 352 -30.74 -13.19 0.29
C LYS A 352 -31.25 -12.31 1.41
N LEU A 353 -30.72 -12.50 2.62
CA LEU A 353 -31.12 -11.75 3.82
C LEU A 353 -30.50 -10.36 3.85
N TYR A 354 -29.28 -10.23 3.33
CA TYR A 354 -28.49 -9.00 3.35
C TYR A 354 -27.96 -8.67 1.94
N PRO A 355 -28.85 -8.39 0.96
CA PRO A 355 -28.43 -8.16 -0.43
C PRO A 355 -27.55 -6.90 -0.61
N ASP A 356 -27.75 -5.90 0.26
CA ASP A 356 -27.01 -4.63 0.28
C ASP A 356 -25.85 -4.62 1.31
N GLY A 357 -25.67 -5.69 2.08
CA GLY A 357 -24.58 -5.86 3.04
C GLY A 357 -23.25 -6.11 2.34
N ASP A 358 -22.13 -5.87 3.06
CA ASP A 358 -20.79 -6.09 2.50
C ASP A 358 -20.24 -7.51 2.72
N MET A 359 -21.00 -8.39 3.40
CA MET A 359 -20.57 -9.76 3.67
C MET A 359 -21.06 -10.79 2.65
N TRP A 360 -22.03 -10.48 1.74
CA TRP A 360 -22.51 -11.48 0.79
C TRP A 360 -21.43 -11.97 -0.20
N PRO A 361 -20.47 -11.16 -0.67
CA PRO A 361 -19.40 -11.67 -1.53
C PRO A 361 -18.52 -12.69 -0.79
N ARG A 362 -18.17 -12.39 0.46
CA ARG A 362 -17.39 -13.28 1.33
C ARG A 362 -18.16 -14.58 1.63
N ALA A 363 -19.45 -14.48 1.82
CA ALA A 363 -20.30 -15.65 2.07
C ALA A 363 -20.38 -16.56 0.84
N LEU A 364 -20.59 -16.03 -0.35
CA LEU A 364 -20.60 -16.80 -1.60
C LEU A 364 -19.24 -17.46 -1.86
N PHE A 365 -18.15 -16.70 -1.70
CA PHE A 365 -16.82 -17.27 -1.86
C PHE A 365 -16.58 -18.41 -0.86
N LYS A 366 -16.85 -18.18 0.43
CA LYS A 366 -16.66 -19.21 1.47
C LYS A 366 -17.51 -20.43 1.23
N LEU A 367 -18.76 -20.27 0.78
CA LEU A 367 -19.65 -21.37 0.41
C LEU A 367 -19.08 -22.18 -0.76
N GLY A 368 -18.68 -21.50 -1.85
CA GLY A 368 -18.03 -22.15 -2.99
C GLY A 368 -16.74 -22.88 -2.58
N TRP A 369 -15.94 -22.28 -1.71
CA TRP A 369 -14.74 -22.90 -1.15
C TRP A 369 -15.03 -24.18 -0.37
N VAL A 370 -16.01 -24.15 0.54
CA VAL A 370 -16.42 -25.32 1.32
C VAL A 370 -16.92 -26.45 0.40
N GLN A 371 -17.70 -26.11 -0.62
CA GLN A 371 -18.22 -27.09 -1.60
C GLN A 371 -17.08 -27.68 -2.44
N LEU A 372 -16.13 -26.85 -2.91
CA LEU A 372 -14.96 -27.29 -3.65
C LEU A 372 -14.11 -28.28 -2.84
N ARG A 373 -13.85 -27.96 -1.56
CA ARG A 373 -13.10 -28.84 -0.65
C ARG A 373 -13.83 -30.17 -0.34
N ASN A 374 -15.15 -30.20 -0.46
CA ASN A 374 -15.97 -31.39 -0.32
C ASN A 374 -16.15 -32.19 -1.62
N GLY A 375 -15.45 -31.82 -2.70
CA GLY A 375 -15.58 -32.48 -4.00
C GLY A 375 -16.88 -32.17 -4.76
N LYS A 376 -17.70 -31.21 -4.27
CA LYS A 376 -18.93 -30.75 -4.90
C LYS A 376 -18.62 -29.64 -5.92
N TYR A 377 -17.92 -30.03 -7.00
CA TYR A 377 -17.32 -29.06 -7.93
C TYR A 377 -18.35 -28.26 -8.72
N GLN A 378 -19.54 -28.85 -9.05
CA GLN A 378 -20.61 -28.10 -9.72
C GLN A 378 -21.21 -27.04 -8.80
N ASP A 379 -21.52 -27.42 -7.55
CA ASP A 379 -22.02 -26.45 -6.56
C ASP A 379 -21.02 -25.32 -6.32
N ALA A 380 -19.72 -25.65 -6.27
CA ALA A 380 -18.65 -24.66 -6.11
C ALA A 380 -18.57 -23.71 -7.31
N TYR A 381 -18.62 -24.26 -8.54
CA TYR A 381 -18.67 -23.49 -9.78
C TYR A 381 -19.84 -22.50 -9.75
N ASP A 382 -21.06 -22.97 -9.44
CA ASP A 382 -22.26 -22.14 -9.42
C ASP A 382 -22.13 -20.97 -8.44
N ARG A 383 -21.49 -21.17 -7.27
CA ARG A 383 -21.27 -20.09 -6.28
C ARG A 383 -20.23 -19.07 -6.74
N PHE A 384 -19.11 -19.52 -7.30
CA PHE A 384 -18.11 -18.61 -7.85
C PHE A 384 -18.62 -17.85 -9.08
N ASP A 385 -19.42 -18.51 -9.93
CA ASP A 385 -20.03 -17.90 -11.11
C ASP A 385 -21.11 -16.86 -10.73
N GLU A 386 -21.92 -17.15 -9.71
CA GLU A 386 -22.83 -16.18 -9.11
C GLU A 386 -22.08 -14.95 -8.58
N LEU A 387 -20.97 -15.16 -7.86
CA LEU A 387 -20.16 -14.08 -7.32
C LEU A 387 -19.58 -13.18 -8.42
N VAL A 388 -19.01 -13.78 -9.47
CA VAL A 388 -18.46 -13.05 -10.62
C VAL A 388 -19.55 -12.26 -11.36
N LYS A 389 -20.71 -12.89 -11.63
CA LYS A 389 -21.82 -12.25 -12.36
C LYS A 389 -22.43 -11.07 -11.60
N ARG A 390 -22.46 -11.12 -10.28
CA ARG A 390 -22.96 -10.03 -9.44
C ARG A 390 -21.95 -8.90 -9.25
N GLY A 391 -20.74 -9.02 -9.79
CA GLY A 391 -19.68 -8.01 -9.61
C GLY A 391 -19.23 -7.88 -8.17
N GLY A 392 -19.29 -8.94 -7.40
CA GLY A 392 -18.85 -8.99 -6.00
C GLY A 392 -17.35 -9.13 -5.90
N ASP A 393 -16.62 -8.05 -6.11
CA ASP A 393 -15.20 -8.00 -5.76
C ASP A 393 -15.06 -7.89 -4.23
N GLU A 394 -14.24 -8.75 -3.65
CA GLU A 394 -13.80 -8.54 -2.28
C GLU A 394 -12.78 -7.38 -2.29
N PRO A 395 -13.03 -6.26 -1.58
CA PRO A 395 -12.19 -5.06 -1.64
C PRO A 395 -10.88 -5.22 -0.84
N GLU A 396 -10.20 -6.35 -0.99
CA GLU A 396 -8.91 -6.60 -0.33
C GLU A 396 -7.78 -6.61 -1.35
N GLU A 397 -6.68 -5.92 -1.07
CA GLU A 397 -5.47 -5.90 -1.91
C GLU A 397 -4.96 -7.33 -2.19
N GLY A 398 -4.62 -7.61 -3.45
CA GLY A 398 -4.03 -8.88 -3.89
C GLY A 398 -5.02 -10.02 -4.09
N ILE A 399 -6.33 -9.75 -4.14
CA ILE A 399 -7.36 -10.77 -4.38
C ILE A 399 -8.18 -10.57 -5.66
N THR A 400 -7.88 -9.54 -6.46
CA THR A 400 -8.50 -9.31 -7.77
C THR A 400 -8.43 -10.57 -8.64
N GLY A 401 -9.59 -10.98 -9.19
CA GLY A 401 -9.71 -12.21 -9.99
C GLY A 401 -9.76 -13.51 -9.19
N ARG A 402 -9.92 -13.45 -7.85
CA ARG A 402 -9.99 -14.65 -6.99
C ARG A 402 -11.17 -15.54 -7.34
N ALA A 403 -12.35 -14.96 -7.46
CA ALA A 403 -13.56 -15.71 -7.79
C ALA A 403 -13.46 -16.32 -9.21
N ASP A 404 -12.96 -15.55 -10.19
CA ASP A 404 -12.75 -16.03 -11.56
C ASP A 404 -11.76 -17.21 -11.59
N TYR A 405 -10.67 -17.12 -10.86
CA TYR A 405 -9.68 -18.21 -10.76
C TYR A 405 -10.28 -19.48 -10.18
N TRP A 406 -11.00 -19.39 -9.06
CA TRP A 406 -11.59 -20.56 -8.42
C TRP A 406 -12.78 -21.11 -9.20
N ARG A 407 -13.51 -20.27 -9.96
CA ARG A 407 -14.48 -20.70 -10.97
C ARG A 407 -13.80 -21.55 -12.05
N ALA A 408 -12.69 -21.09 -12.62
CA ALA A 408 -11.91 -21.83 -13.60
C ALA A 408 -11.33 -23.14 -13.01
N ARG A 409 -10.88 -23.11 -11.75
CA ARG A 409 -10.43 -24.33 -11.03
C ARG A 409 -11.56 -25.35 -10.87
N ALA A 410 -12.77 -24.90 -10.56
CA ALA A 410 -13.93 -25.78 -10.46
C ALA A 410 -14.28 -26.43 -11.83
N LEU A 411 -14.20 -25.69 -12.94
CA LEU A 411 -14.33 -26.23 -14.29
C LEU A 411 -13.30 -27.32 -14.57
N TYR A 412 -12.04 -27.08 -14.21
CA TYR A 412 -10.98 -28.09 -14.36
C TYR A 412 -11.27 -29.36 -13.57
N MET A 413 -11.74 -29.23 -12.32
CA MET A 413 -12.07 -30.36 -11.45
C MET A 413 -13.32 -31.12 -11.92
N LEU A 414 -14.21 -30.46 -12.67
CA LEU A 414 -15.35 -31.08 -13.37
C LEU A 414 -14.94 -31.83 -14.64
N GLY A 415 -13.67 -31.81 -15.04
CA GLY A 415 -13.18 -32.38 -16.29
C GLY A 415 -13.44 -31.51 -17.52
N ARG A 416 -14.01 -30.31 -17.37
CA ARG A 416 -14.30 -29.35 -18.44
C ARG A 416 -13.03 -28.57 -18.80
N ARG A 417 -12.02 -29.28 -19.32
CA ARG A 417 -10.68 -28.72 -19.53
C ARG A 417 -10.62 -27.57 -20.53
N ILE A 418 -11.41 -27.63 -21.62
CA ILE A 418 -11.48 -26.59 -22.65
C ILE A 418 -12.05 -25.29 -22.04
N ASP A 419 -13.12 -25.39 -21.29
CA ASP A 419 -13.74 -24.23 -20.64
C ASP A 419 -12.82 -23.65 -19.56
N ALA A 420 -12.12 -24.50 -18.81
CA ALA A 420 -11.13 -24.06 -17.82
C ALA A 420 -9.96 -23.31 -18.48
N ALA A 421 -9.44 -23.84 -19.60
CA ALA A 421 -8.35 -23.18 -20.34
C ALA A 421 -8.78 -21.79 -20.84
N LYS A 422 -9.99 -21.68 -21.42
CA LYS A 422 -10.55 -20.39 -21.85
C LYS A 422 -10.71 -19.41 -20.66
N ALA A 423 -11.26 -19.89 -19.54
CA ALA A 423 -11.44 -19.04 -18.35
C ALA A 423 -10.11 -18.57 -17.77
N TYR A 424 -9.06 -19.40 -17.77
CA TYR A 424 -7.71 -18.98 -17.33
C TYR A 424 -7.12 -17.92 -18.26
N GLU A 425 -7.26 -18.08 -19.57
CA GLU A 425 -6.84 -17.09 -20.55
C GLU A 425 -7.51 -15.73 -20.35
N GLU A 426 -8.84 -15.73 -20.16
CA GLU A 426 -9.62 -14.51 -19.88
C GLU A 426 -9.12 -13.78 -18.61
N ILE A 427 -8.75 -14.51 -17.56
CA ILE A 427 -8.18 -13.94 -16.33
C ILE A 427 -6.84 -13.24 -16.62
N VAL A 428 -5.96 -13.87 -17.40
CA VAL A 428 -4.64 -13.30 -17.75
C VAL A 428 -4.80 -12.07 -18.62
N GLN A 429 -5.70 -12.09 -19.59
CA GLN A 429 -5.98 -10.93 -20.46
C GLN A 429 -6.56 -9.74 -19.68
N ARG A 430 -7.39 -10.02 -18.69
CA ARG A 430 -8.05 -8.97 -17.89
C ARG A 430 -7.14 -8.36 -16.83
N TRP A 431 -6.23 -9.15 -16.23
CA TRP A 431 -5.35 -8.72 -15.14
C TRP A 431 -3.93 -9.30 -15.26
N PRO A 432 -3.16 -8.96 -16.29
CA PRO A 432 -2.02 -9.75 -16.81
C PRO A 432 -0.96 -10.16 -15.78
N LEU A 433 -0.66 -9.33 -14.80
CA LEU A 433 0.39 -9.62 -13.80
C LEU A 433 -0.13 -9.72 -12.36
N ARG A 434 -1.46 -9.76 -12.16
CA ARG A 434 -2.05 -9.99 -10.84
C ARG A 434 -1.79 -11.42 -10.35
N TYR A 435 -1.83 -11.61 -9.05
CA TYR A 435 -1.55 -12.91 -8.41
C TYR A 435 -2.35 -14.07 -9.04
N TYR A 436 -3.67 -13.91 -9.18
CA TYR A 436 -4.51 -14.98 -9.75
C TYR A 436 -4.34 -15.14 -11.26
N ALA A 437 -3.94 -14.11 -11.98
CA ALA A 437 -3.57 -14.22 -13.39
C ALA A 437 -2.26 -14.99 -13.58
N GLN A 438 -1.26 -14.77 -12.73
CA GLN A 438 -0.03 -15.58 -12.72
C GLN A 438 -0.35 -17.06 -12.42
N GLN A 439 -1.23 -17.34 -11.43
CA GLN A 439 -1.69 -18.69 -11.14
C GLN A 439 -2.47 -19.30 -12.33
N ALA A 440 -3.33 -18.48 -12.98
CA ALA A 440 -4.12 -18.90 -14.14
C ALA A 440 -3.22 -19.24 -15.33
N LEU A 441 -2.22 -18.41 -15.64
CA LEU A 441 -1.27 -18.67 -16.71
C LEU A 441 -0.49 -19.96 -16.49
N TRP A 442 -0.08 -20.21 -15.25
CA TRP A 442 0.61 -21.43 -14.90
C TRP A 442 -0.30 -22.66 -15.06
N ARG A 443 -1.58 -22.59 -14.60
CA ARG A 443 -2.57 -23.66 -14.81
C ARG A 443 -2.92 -23.86 -16.27
N LEU A 444 -2.97 -22.78 -17.06
CA LEU A 444 -3.15 -22.85 -18.50
C LEU A 444 -2.01 -23.63 -19.15
N GLY A 445 -0.76 -23.40 -18.73
CA GLY A 445 0.39 -24.13 -19.19
C GLY A 445 0.36 -25.64 -18.92
N GLU A 446 -0.27 -26.07 -17.82
CA GLU A 446 -0.49 -27.50 -17.51
C GLU A 446 -1.55 -28.16 -18.42
N ILE A 447 -2.54 -27.38 -18.88
CA ILE A 447 -3.68 -27.89 -19.68
C ILE A 447 -3.36 -27.79 -21.18
N ASP A 448 -2.87 -26.64 -21.61
CA ASP A 448 -2.60 -26.27 -23.00
C ASP A 448 -1.34 -25.39 -23.10
N PRO A 449 -0.16 -26.00 -23.18
CA PRO A 449 1.11 -25.26 -23.29
C PRO A 449 1.17 -24.34 -24.52
N GLY A 450 0.50 -24.70 -25.63
CA GLY A 450 0.45 -23.91 -26.86
C GLY A 450 -0.28 -22.59 -26.63
N ARG A 451 -1.47 -22.65 -26.00
CA ARG A 451 -2.25 -21.48 -25.65
C ARG A 451 -1.55 -20.61 -24.61
N ALA A 452 -0.92 -21.20 -23.59
CA ALA A 452 -0.14 -20.45 -22.63
C ALA A 452 1.01 -19.68 -23.28
N LYS A 453 1.71 -20.30 -24.23
CA LYS A 453 2.77 -19.67 -25.01
C LYS A 453 2.24 -18.50 -25.87
N ALA A 454 1.06 -18.65 -26.47
CA ALA A 454 0.43 -17.57 -27.24
C ALA A 454 0.11 -16.36 -26.35
N VAL A 455 -0.54 -16.60 -25.19
CA VAL A 455 -0.85 -15.55 -24.20
C VAL A 455 0.43 -14.83 -23.71
N ILE A 456 1.50 -15.57 -23.45
CA ILE A 456 2.80 -14.98 -23.09
C ILE A 456 3.33 -14.14 -24.26
N GLY A 457 3.20 -14.60 -25.50
CA GLY A 457 3.58 -13.85 -26.70
C GLY A 457 2.85 -12.51 -26.81
N ASP A 458 1.54 -12.52 -26.52
CA ASP A 458 0.71 -11.31 -26.54
C ASP A 458 1.08 -10.30 -25.43
N MET A 459 1.62 -10.78 -24.31
CA MET A 459 2.07 -9.94 -23.20
C MET A 459 3.47 -9.35 -23.42
N ARG A 460 4.29 -9.93 -24.30
CA ARG A 460 5.66 -9.47 -24.55
C ARG A 460 5.68 -8.11 -25.23
N ALA A 461 6.70 -7.31 -24.92
CA ALA A 461 6.94 -6.06 -25.60
C ALA A 461 7.23 -6.30 -27.09
N SER A 462 6.78 -5.40 -27.99
CA SER A 462 7.32 -5.30 -29.33
C SER A 462 8.79 -4.87 -29.26
N ASP A 463 9.63 -5.32 -30.18
CA ASP A 463 11.07 -5.03 -30.21
C ASP A 463 11.43 -3.54 -30.40
N GLU A 464 10.43 -2.66 -30.59
CA GLU A 464 10.66 -1.22 -30.66
C GLU A 464 10.71 -0.59 -29.25
N PRO A 465 11.80 0.12 -28.92
CA PRO A 465 11.91 0.85 -27.68
C PRO A 465 10.85 1.95 -27.64
N THR A 466 9.83 1.78 -26.82
CA THR A 466 8.79 2.81 -26.63
C THR A 466 9.37 3.94 -25.79
N ARG A 467 9.77 5.04 -26.45
CA ARG A 467 10.14 6.29 -25.77
C ARG A 467 8.87 7.10 -25.57
N MET A 468 8.46 7.29 -24.36
CA MET A 468 7.32 8.15 -24.04
C MET A 468 7.75 9.61 -24.17
N VAL A 469 7.14 10.34 -25.10
CA VAL A 469 7.25 11.79 -25.24
C VAL A 469 5.85 12.36 -25.15
N PHE A 470 5.73 13.56 -24.59
CA PHE A 470 4.43 14.21 -24.41
C PHE A 470 4.29 15.37 -25.39
N ALA A 471 3.09 15.55 -25.96
CA ALA A 471 2.78 16.76 -26.69
C ALA A 471 2.97 17.97 -25.77
N TRP A 472 3.52 19.08 -26.34
CA TRP A 472 3.76 20.29 -25.56
C TRP A 472 2.43 20.86 -25.01
N ARG A 473 2.46 21.35 -23.79
CA ARG A 473 1.33 21.96 -23.07
C ARG A 473 1.76 23.30 -22.48
N ASP A 474 0.81 24.18 -22.25
CA ASP A 474 1.06 25.53 -21.71
C ASP A 474 1.70 25.46 -20.31
N GLU A 475 1.38 24.43 -19.51
CA GLU A 475 1.94 24.21 -18.18
C GLU A 475 3.46 23.98 -18.22
N PHE A 476 4.02 23.57 -19.36
CA PHE A 476 5.49 23.38 -19.51
C PHE A 476 6.25 24.70 -19.80
N ASP A 477 5.54 25.76 -20.11
CA ASP A 477 6.10 27.13 -20.24
C ASP A 477 6.00 27.92 -18.92
N GLU A 478 5.38 27.36 -17.86
CA GLU A 478 5.27 28.00 -16.55
C GLU A 478 6.58 27.96 -15.76
N PRO A 479 6.92 29.01 -15.00
CA PRO A 479 8.11 29.00 -14.12
C PRO A 479 8.11 27.90 -13.06
N ALA A 480 6.94 27.37 -12.69
CA ALA A 480 6.78 26.22 -11.80
C ALA A 480 7.39 24.94 -12.40
N PHE A 481 7.25 24.78 -13.73
CA PHE A 481 7.83 23.63 -14.43
C PHE A 481 9.36 23.66 -14.40
N ASP A 482 9.98 24.80 -14.69
CA ASP A 482 11.44 24.94 -14.62
C ASP A 482 11.98 24.68 -13.19
N ARG A 483 11.28 25.21 -12.16
CA ARG A 483 11.65 24.95 -10.76
C ARG A 483 11.52 23.48 -10.41
N MET A 484 10.46 22.82 -10.84
CA MET A 484 10.25 21.40 -10.63
C MET A 484 11.37 20.57 -11.26
N VAL A 485 11.73 20.83 -12.51
CA VAL A 485 12.82 20.14 -13.23
C VAL A 485 14.13 20.28 -12.46
N GLU A 486 14.51 21.50 -12.07
CA GLU A 486 15.75 21.75 -11.34
C GLU A 486 15.77 21.06 -9.96
N LEU A 487 14.64 21.04 -9.26
CA LEU A 487 14.52 20.35 -7.97
C LEU A 487 14.66 18.81 -8.13
N LEU A 488 14.12 18.25 -9.19
CA LEU A 488 14.31 16.83 -9.51
C LEU A 488 15.78 16.51 -9.86
N LEU A 489 16.45 17.38 -10.62
CA LEU A 489 17.86 17.24 -10.97
C LEU A 489 18.78 17.24 -9.74
N VAL A 490 18.44 17.96 -8.67
CA VAL A 490 19.20 17.98 -7.41
C VAL A 490 18.63 17.03 -6.33
N ASN A 491 17.69 16.14 -6.68
CA ASN A 491 17.05 15.16 -5.79
C ASN A 491 16.30 15.79 -4.60
N GLU A 492 15.64 16.92 -4.83
CA GLU A 492 14.76 17.58 -3.85
C GLU A 492 13.27 17.28 -4.12
N VAL A 493 12.93 16.00 -4.09
CA VAL A 493 11.63 15.46 -4.47
C VAL A 493 10.47 16.07 -3.67
N SER A 494 10.68 16.44 -2.42
CA SER A 494 9.65 17.07 -1.58
C SER A 494 9.25 18.44 -2.10
N TYR A 495 10.22 19.29 -2.44
CA TYR A 495 9.98 20.62 -3.01
C TYR A 495 9.45 20.51 -4.46
N ALA A 496 10.02 19.59 -5.26
CA ALA A 496 9.50 19.27 -6.59
C ALA A 496 8.01 18.87 -6.54
N SER A 497 7.60 18.11 -5.53
CA SER A 497 6.19 17.72 -5.37
C SER A 497 5.25 18.91 -5.12
N SER A 498 5.72 19.97 -4.48
CA SER A 498 4.92 21.18 -4.30
C SER A 498 4.71 21.91 -5.64
N GLU A 499 5.76 22.02 -6.46
CA GLU A 499 5.65 22.56 -7.81
C GLU A 499 4.78 21.67 -8.72
N MET A 500 4.92 20.34 -8.62
CA MET A 500 4.05 19.39 -9.33
C MET A 500 2.57 19.55 -8.96
N SER A 501 2.28 19.88 -7.71
CA SER A 501 0.90 20.16 -7.28
C SER A 501 0.36 21.45 -7.88
N ALA A 502 1.18 22.50 -7.99
CA ALA A 502 0.82 23.73 -8.67
C ALA A 502 0.55 23.52 -10.18
N LEU A 503 1.24 22.56 -10.79
CA LEU A 503 1.08 22.16 -12.18
C LEU A 503 -0.01 21.10 -12.41
N HIS A 504 -0.88 20.85 -11.44
CA HIS A 504 -1.94 19.83 -11.50
C HIS A 504 -1.45 18.39 -11.80
N MET A 505 -0.18 18.10 -11.55
CA MET A 505 0.39 16.74 -11.65
C MET A 505 0.11 15.89 -10.42
N LEU A 506 -0.06 16.52 -9.24
CA LEU A 506 -0.28 15.90 -7.94
C LEU A 506 -1.31 16.67 -7.12
N GLY A 507 -1.88 16.05 -6.08
CA GLY A 507 -2.78 16.71 -5.13
C GLY A 507 -4.26 16.49 -5.43
N ASP A 508 -5.14 17.40 -4.96
CA ASP A 508 -6.59 17.22 -4.99
C ASP A 508 -7.22 17.57 -6.37
N ASN A 509 -6.57 18.43 -7.16
CA ASN A 509 -7.04 18.88 -8.48
C ASN A 509 -6.10 18.40 -9.59
N VAL A 510 -6.01 17.09 -9.74
CA VAL A 510 -5.10 16.46 -10.72
C VAL A 510 -5.75 16.37 -12.09
N ASP A 511 -5.04 16.87 -13.12
CA ASP A 511 -5.33 16.50 -14.51
C ASP A 511 -4.76 15.09 -14.77
N PRO A 512 -5.57 14.10 -15.19
CA PRO A 512 -5.10 12.74 -15.44
C PRO A 512 -3.91 12.65 -16.42
N LYS A 513 -3.86 13.52 -17.42
CA LYS A 513 -2.74 13.56 -18.38
C LYS A 513 -1.47 14.11 -17.73
N MET A 514 -1.61 15.16 -16.91
CA MET A 514 -0.49 15.74 -16.16
C MET A 514 0.00 14.77 -15.06
N ALA A 515 -0.87 13.95 -14.48
CA ALA A 515 -0.46 12.89 -13.56
C ALA A 515 0.48 11.87 -14.22
N VAL A 516 0.22 11.50 -15.48
CA VAL A 516 1.12 10.62 -16.26
C VAL A 516 2.47 11.30 -16.48
N VAL A 517 2.48 12.57 -16.90
CA VAL A 517 3.72 13.35 -17.05
C VAL A 517 4.51 13.35 -15.75
N GLY A 518 3.84 13.71 -14.64
CA GLY A 518 4.46 13.73 -13.32
C GLY A 518 5.03 12.38 -12.88
N ALA A 519 4.32 11.29 -13.12
CA ALA A 519 4.79 9.94 -12.82
C ALA A 519 6.05 9.59 -13.62
N VAL A 520 6.06 9.88 -14.93
CA VAL A 520 7.21 9.57 -15.79
C VAL A 520 8.41 10.45 -15.43
N LEU A 521 8.23 11.74 -15.14
CA LEU A 521 9.31 12.60 -14.66
C LEU A 521 9.91 12.11 -13.33
N LEU A 522 9.06 11.69 -12.37
CA LEU A 522 9.53 11.08 -11.11
C LEU A 522 10.31 9.78 -11.33
N GLN A 523 9.91 8.97 -12.32
CA GLN A 523 10.63 7.76 -12.69
C GLN A 523 12.03 8.08 -13.21
N HIS A 524 12.15 8.99 -14.18
CA HIS A 524 13.43 9.41 -14.75
C HIS A 524 14.34 10.09 -13.72
N ALA A 525 13.76 10.85 -12.78
CA ALA A 525 14.50 11.43 -11.68
C ALA A 525 14.93 10.43 -10.59
N GLY A 526 14.51 9.16 -10.66
CA GLY A 526 14.79 8.14 -9.65
C GLY A 526 14.03 8.31 -8.34
N ALA A 527 12.94 9.09 -8.31
CA ALA A 527 12.15 9.43 -7.13
C ALA A 527 11.11 8.34 -6.78
N GLN A 528 11.56 7.13 -6.58
CA GLN A 528 10.77 5.90 -6.55
C GLN A 528 9.67 5.86 -5.47
N THR A 529 9.96 6.34 -4.25
CA THR A 529 8.99 6.33 -3.15
C THR A 529 7.78 7.22 -3.45
N LYS A 530 8.03 8.39 -4.06
CA LYS A 530 6.96 9.32 -4.44
C LYS A 530 6.17 8.79 -5.62
N LEU A 531 6.85 8.26 -6.62
CA LEU A 531 6.26 7.64 -7.80
C LEU A 531 5.25 6.54 -7.41
N SER A 532 5.65 5.59 -6.55
CA SER A 532 4.76 4.51 -6.09
C SER A 532 3.48 5.02 -5.41
N ARG A 533 3.56 6.18 -4.73
CA ARG A 533 2.39 6.82 -4.13
C ARG A 533 1.49 7.44 -5.20
N VAL A 534 2.06 8.14 -6.17
CA VAL A 534 1.32 8.78 -7.27
C VAL A 534 0.54 7.74 -8.07
N ILE A 535 1.19 6.65 -8.44
CA ILE A 535 0.55 5.57 -9.20
C ILE A 535 -0.64 4.99 -8.42
N ARG A 536 -0.48 4.66 -7.14
CA ARG A 536 -1.56 4.10 -6.32
C ARG A 536 -2.75 5.05 -6.13
N THR A 537 -2.51 6.35 -6.18
CA THR A 537 -3.56 7.35 -5.96
C THR A 537 -4.33 7.68 -7.24
N HIS A 538 -3.66 7.69 -8.39
CA HIS A 538 -4.21 8.25 -9.63
C HIS A 538 -4.39 7.24 -10.77
N PHE A 539 -3.90 6.00 -10.62
CA PHE A 539 -3.95 4.98 -11.67
C PHE A 539 -4.59 3.68 -11.13
N GLU A 540 -5.85 3.75 -10.70
CA GLU A 540 -6.54 2.61 -10.08
C GLU A 540 -6.65 1.39 -11.01
N ASP A 541 -6.81 1.60 -12.32
CA ASP A 541 -7.05 0.56 -13.32
C ASP A 541 -5.81 0.13 -14.13
N PHE A 542 -4.59 0.59 -13.76
CA PHE A 542 -3.38 0.24 -14.55
C PHE A 542 -3.13 -1.27 -14.64
N GLU A 543 -3.67 -2.03 -13.72
CA GLU A 543 -3.47 -3.46 -13.58
C GLU A 543 -4.14 -4.29 -14.68
N GLY A 544 -5.08 -3.69 -15.42
CA GLY A 544 -5.63 -4.22 -16.66
C GLY A 544 -4.79 -3.97 -17.90
N LEU A 545 -3.74 -3.13 -17.81
CA LEU A 545 -2.88 -2.85 -18.93
C LEU A 545 -1.89 -4.01 -19.18
N LEU A 546 -1.77 -4.43 -20.42
CA LEU A 546 -0.72 -5.38 -20.81
C LEU A 546 0.66 -4.76 -20.53
N PRO A 547 1.65 -5.55 -20.03
CA PRO A 547 2.99 -5.05 -19.73
C PRO A 547 3.86 -4.88 -20.98
N LYS A 548 3.33 -4.19 -21.99
CA LYS A 548 3.98 -3.86 -23.26
C LYS A 548 3.64 -2.43 -23.69
N GLY A 549 4.46 -1.83 -24.56
CA GLY A 549 4.26 -0.45 -25.01
C GLY A 549 4.13 0.52 -23.82
N GLU A 550 3.17 1.44 -23.87
CA GLU A 550 2.92 2.39 -22.78
C GLU A 550 2.55 1.70 -21.46
N GLY A 551 1.86 0.56 -21.51
CA GLY A 551 1.55 -0.22 -20.32
C GLY A 551 2.82 -0.67 -19.58
N LYS A 552 3.88 -1.06 -20.28
CA LYS A 552 5.17 -1.44 -19.68
C LYS A 552 5.75 -0.30 -18.84
N LEU A 553 5.70 0.94 -19.35
CA LEU A 553 6.21 2.10 -18.62
C LEU A 553 5.45 2.34 -17.31
N ILE A 554 4.12 2.15 -17.31
CA ILE A 554 3.30 2.28 -16.11
C ILE A 554 3.63 1.16 -15.11
N TRP A 555 3.82 -0.07 -15.59
CA TRP A 555 4.25 -1.18 -14.74
C TRP A 555 5.64 -0.93 -14.16
N GLU A 556 6.61 -0.46 -14.94
CA GLU A 556 7.96 -0.09 -14.45
C GLU A 556 7.91 1.05 -13.43
N ALA A 557 7.08 2.07 -13.69
CA ALA A 557 6.86 3.17 -12.76
C ALA A 557 6.24 2.71 -11.43
N THR A 558 5.33 1.73 -11.48
CA THR A 558 4.68 1.16 -10.29
C THR A 558 5.60 0.21 -9.52
N TYR A 559 6.49 -0.49 -10.23
CA TYR A 559 7.43 -1.48 -9.68
C TYR A 559 8.88 -1.02 -9.88
N PRO A 560 9.32 0.02 -9.14
CA PRO A 560 10.62 0.64 -9.34
C PRO A 560 11.78 -0.29 -9.01
N GLN A 561 12.88 -0.11 -9.74
CA GLN A 561 14.15 -0.81 -9.56
C GLN A 561 15.01 -0.18 -8.44
N ALA A 562 14.39 0.23 -7.32
CA ALA A 562 15.09 0.89 -6.23
C ALA A 562 16.22 0.02 -5.66
N PHE A 563 17.34 0.65 -5.31
CA PHE A 563 18.55 0.01 -4.77
C PHE A 563 19.12 -1.11 -5.65
N SER A 564 18.92 -1.06 -7.00
CA SER A 564 19.25 -2.14 -7.90
C SER A 564 20.67 -2.68 -7.75
N PRO A 565 21.75 -1.91 -7.86
CA PRO A 565 23.10 -2.49 -7.79
C PRO A 565 23.35 -3.19 -6.44
N LEU A 566 22.81 -2.62 -5.34
CA LEU A 566 22.99 -3.16 -4.02
C LEU A 566 22.21 -4.48 -3.82
N ILE A 567 20.96 -4.51 -4.28
CA ILE A 567 20.11 -5.71 -4.17
C ILE A 567 20.66 -6.84 -5.05
N GLU A 568 21.10 -6.53 -6.25
CA GLU A 568 21.66 -7.51 -7.21
C GLU A 568 22.91 -8.17 -6.65
N ASN A 569 23.88 -7.38 -6.18
CA ASN A 569 25.11 -7.92 -5.61
C ASN A 569 24.85 -8.77 -4.35
N ILE A 570 24.00 -8.29 -3.43
CA ILE A 570 23.68 -9.04 -2.21
C ILE A 570 22.87 -10.31 -2.52
N ALA A 571 21.98 -10.28 -3.48
CA ALA A 571 21.17 -11.43 -3.87
C ALA A 571 22.05 -12.52 -4.54
N GLU A 572 23.02 -12.10 -5.37
CA GLU A 572 24.02 -13.00 -5.96
C GLU A 572 24.89 -13.65 -4.88
N ASP A 573 25.42 -12.89 -3.94
CA ASP A 573 26.21 -13.39 -2.79
C ASP A 573 25.44 -14.44 -1.98
N GLU A 574 24.14 -14.28 -1.82
CA GLU A 574 23.28 -15.17 -1.04
C GLU A 574 22.60 -16.29 -1.86
N GLY A 575 22.78 -16.29 -3.20
CA GLY A 575 22.23 -17.31 -4.09
C GLY A 575 20.70 -17.30 -4.20
N ILE A 576 20.05 -16.13 -4.09
CA ILE A 576 18.59 -15.98 -4.21
C ILE A 576 18.25 -14.96 -5.30
N PRO A 577 17.04 -15.03 -5.93
CA PRO A 577 16.71 -14.11 -6.99
C PRO A 577 16.62 -12.65 -6.48
N ALA A 578 17.30 -11.71 -7.15
CA ALA A 578 17.26 -10.27 -6.81
C ALA A 578 15.83 -9.71 -6.87
N SER A 579 15.03 -10.15 -7.84
CA SER A 579 13.60 -9.83 -7.94
C SER A 579 12.79 -10.27 -6.70
N PHE A 580 13.18 -11.35 -6.04
CA PHE A 580 12.54 -11.80 -4.80
C PHE A 580 12.90 -10.90 -3.62
N VAL A 581 14.17 -10.54 -3.45
CA VAL A 581 14.62 -9.59 -2.41
C VAL A 581 13.94 -8.24 -2.60
N ARG A 582 13.85 -7.78 -3.85
CA ARG A 582 13.17 -6.53 -4.22
C ARG A 582 11.67 -6.57 -3.90
N ALA A 583 11.02 -7.71 -4.16
CA ALA A 583 9.61 -7.90 -3.83
C ALA A 583 9.36 -7.79 -2.33
N ILE A 584 10.17 -8.43 -1.49
CA ILE A 584 10.07 -8.31 -0.03
C ILE A 584 10.28 -6.86 0.42
N ALA A 585 11.32 -6.17 -0.08
CA ALA A 585 11.59 -4.78 0.30
C ALA A 585 10.44 -3.82 -0.08
N ARG A 586 9.82 -4.04 -1.25
CA ARG A 586 8.65 -3.26 -1.67
C ARG A 586 7.44 -3.48 -0.76
N GLU A 587 7.11 -4.73 -0.46
CA GLU A 587 5.93 -5.08 0.35
C GLU A 587 6.09 -4.72 1.84
N GLU A 588 7.32 -4.70 2.36
CA GLU A 588 7.62 -4.40 3.76
C GLU A 588 7.66 -2.89 4.05
N SER A 589 8.27 -2.09 3.17
CA SER A 589 8.52 -0.67 3.44
C SER A 589 8.24 0.27 2.27
N SER A 590 7.88 -0.25 1.10
CA SER A 590 7.90 0.53 -0.16
C SER A 590 9.26 1.21 -0.41
N PHE A 591 10.34 0.50 -0.09
CA PHE A 591 11.73 0.97 -0.16
C PHE A 591 12.09 2.15 0.77
N ASP A 592 11.36 2.36 1.87
CA ASP A 592 11.71 3.37 2.87
C ASP A 592 12.72 2.80 3.88
N PRO A 593 13.99 3.26 3.87
CA PRO A 593 14.99 2.79 4.82
C PRO A 593 14.74 3.25 6.27
N GLU A 594 13.98 4.34 6.46
CA GLU A 594 13.64 4.89 7.76
C GLU A 594 12.40 4.23 8.39
N ALA A 595 11.71 3.36 7.66
CA ALA A 595 10.48 2.72 8.12
C ALA A 595 10.65 1.99 9.46
N VAL A 596 9.72 2.24 10.38
CA VAL A 596 9.63 1.55 11.67
C VAL A 596 8.18 1.16 11.93
N SER A 597 7.92 -0.14 12.01
CA SER A 597 6.58 -0.62 12.29
C SER A 597 6.18 -0.49 13.77
N TRP A 598 4.89 -0.60 14.06
CA TRP A 598 4.36 -0.67 15.44
C TRP A 598 4.96 -1.84 16.24
N ALA A 599 5.37 -2.93 15.57
CA ALA A 599 6.03 -4.09 16.16
C ALA A 599 7.53 -3.91 16.32
N LYS A 600 8.07 -2.71 16.04
CA LYS A 600 9.51 -2.37 16.06
C LYS A 600 10.32 -3.25 15.09
N ALA A 601 9.80 -3.42 13.88
CA ALA A 601 10.57 -3.88 12.73
C ALA A 601 11.17 -2.65 12.01
N TYR A 602 12.38 -2.77 11.47
CA TYR A 602 13.18 -1.64 11.00
C TYR A 602 13.66 -1.81 9.56
N GLY A 603 13.61 -0.71 8.81
CA GLY A 603 14.28 -0.53 7.53
C GLY A 603 13.60 -1.23 6.35
N LEU A 604 14.32 -1.35 5.24
CA LEU A 604 13.81 -1.77 3.94
C LEU A 604 13.03 -3.09 3.95
N VAL A 605 13.52 -4.09 4.66
CA VAL A 605 12.88 -5.42 4.75
C VAL A 605 12.31 -5.71 6.15
N GLN A 606 12.03 -4.67 6.92
CA GLN A 606 11.33 -4.71 8.21
C GLN A 606 11.83 -5.80 9.18
N LEU A 607 13.12 -5.76 9.50
CA LEU A 607 13.72 -6.73 10.41
C LEU A 607 13.38 -6.45 11.88
N ILE A 608 12.81 -7.43 12.57
CA ILE A 608 12.68 -7.40 14.03
C ILE A 608 14.02 -7.73 14.70
N MET A 609 14.30 -7.12 15.85
CA MET A 609 15.60 -7.23 16.53
C MET A 609 16.07 -8.67 16.82
N PRO A 610 15.23 -9.63 17.24
CA PRO A 610 15.66 -11.00 17.43
C PRO A 610 16.21 -11.66 16.16
N THR A 611 15.50 -11.48 15.03
CA THR A 611 15.91 -11.98 13.71
C THR A 611 17.19 -11.28 13.26
N ALA A 612 17.21 -9.94 13.34
CA ALA A 612 18.36 -9.16 12.94
C ALA A 612 19.65 -9.56 13.71
N LYS A 613 19.59 -9.71 15.02
CA LYS A 613 20.75 -10.11 15.84
C LYS A 613 21.26 -11.52 15.49
N ARG A 614 20.34 -12.45 15.17
CA ARG A 614 20.73 -13.80 14.79
C ARG A 614 21.57 -13.81 13.52
N PHE A 615 21.09 -13.15 12.47
CA PHE A 615 21.74 -13.20 11.15
C PHE A 615 22.86 -12.16 10.97
N ALA A 616 22.89 -11.08 11.77
CA ALA A 616 23.93 -10.07 11.72
C ALA A 616 25.34 -10.66 11.99
N THR A 617 25.45 -11.63 12.90
CA THR A 617 26.71 -12.32 13.20
C THR A 617 27.23 -13.13 12.03
N GLU A 618 26.31 -13.75 11.24
CA GLU A 618 26.66 -14.55 10.07
C GLU A 618 27.23 -13.70 8.93
N VAL A 619 26.80 -12.44 8.82
CA VAL A 619 27.22 -11.52 7.75
C VAL A 619 28.22 -10.43 8.23
N GLY A 620 28.75 -10.56 9.46
CA GLY A 620 29.81 -9.70 10.00
C GLY A 620 29.39 -8.24 10.25
N VAL A 621 28.11 -7.98 10.58
CA VAL A 621 27.63 -6.63 10.87
C VAL A 621 26.97 -6.53 12.25
N LYS A 622 26.83 -5.29 12.78
CA LYS A 622 26.16 -5.06 14.05
C LYS A 622 24.71 -4.64 13.85
N ALA A 623 23.77 -5.39 14.43
CA ALA A 623 22.34 -5.05 14.40
C ALA A 623 21.95 -4.15 15.58
N THR A 624 21.57 -2.92 15.28
CA THR A 624 20.96 -1.95 16.21
C THR A 624 19.80 -1.24 15.49
N PRO A 625 18.85 -0.61 16.19
CA PRO A 625 17.82 0.19 15.54
C PRO A 625 18.36 1.23 14.55
N ARG A 626 19.50 1.85 14.85
CA ARG A 626 20.15 2.84 13.98
C ARG A 626 20.80 2.20 12.75
N THR A 627 21.52 1.07 12.92
CA THR A 627 22.19 0.42 11.79
C THR A 627 21.22 -0.29 10.86
N LEU A 628 20.06 -0.75 11.37
CA LEU A 628 18.99 -1.35 10.54
C LEU A 628 18.26 -0.34 9.64
N LYS A 629 18.48 0.95 9.80
CA LYS A 629 18.01 1.99 8.88
C LYS A 629 18.98 2.27 7.73
N LYS A 630 20.19 1.70 7.78
CA LYS A 630 21.16 1.77 6.67
C LYS A 630 20.82 0.68 5.64
N PRO A 631 20.57 1.05 4.36
CA PRO A 631 20.18 0.09 3.31
C PRO A 631 21.12 -1.12 3.22
N GLU A 632 22.42 -0.91 3.22
CA GLU A 632 23.42 -1.97 3.06
C GLU A 632 23.37 -2.98 4.21
N VAL A 633 23.21 -2.50 5.44
CA VAL A 633 23.14 -3.35 6.63
C VAL A 633 21.82 -4.11 6.68
N ASN A 634 20.73 -3.42 6.38
CA ASN A 634 19.39 -4.00 6.41
C ASN A 634 19.21 -5.09 5.35
N LEU A 635 19.59 -4.79 4.10
CA LEU A 635 19.51 -5.73 3.00
C LEU A 635 20.44 -6.92 3.19
N LYS A 636 21.67 -6.72 3.66
CA LYS A 636 22.62 -7.82 3.90
C LYS A 636 22.11 -8.82 4.95
N ILE A 637 21.57 -8.33 6.06
CA ILE A 637 20.98 -9.20 7.10
C ILE A 637 19.70 -9.86 6.58
N GLY A 638 18.85 -9.08 5.88
CA GLY A 638 17.56 -9.54 5.37
C GLY A 638 17.71 -10.60 4.29
N ALA A 639 18.60 -10.41 3.33
CA ALA A 639 18.86 -11.39 2.27
C ALA A 639 19.43 -12.69 2.84
N ARG A 640 20.33 -12.62 3.83
CA ARG A 640 20.81 -13.82 4.54
C ARG A 640 19.68 -14.58 5.22
N TYR A 641 18.72 -13.88 5.85
CA TYR A 641 17.54 -14.52 6.43
C TYR A 641 16.63 -15.12 5.34
N MET A 642 16.41 -14.42 4.22
CA MET A 642 15.64 -14.92 3.10
C MET A 642 16.30 -16.17 2.49
N ALA A 643 17.61 -16.17 2.26
CA ALA A 643 18.38 -17.30 1.75
C ALA A 643 18.29 -18.50 2.71
N TRP A 644 18.34 -18.27 4.01
CA TRP A 644 18.15 -19.32 5.01
C TRP A 644 16.75 -19.95 4.92
N LEU A 645 15.69 -19.14 4.75
CA LEU A 645 14.33 -19.64 4.52
C LEU A 645 14.19 -20.35 3.18
N TRP A 646 14.79 -19.78 2.12
CA TRP A 646 14.79 -20.33 0.76
C TRP A 646 15.30 -21.76 0.73
N ASN A 647 16.49 -21.97 1.29
CA ASN A 647 17.10 -23.30 1.38
C ASN A 647 16.28 -24.28 2.23
N ARG A 648 15.70 -23.84 3.35
CA ARG A 648 14.90 -24.69 4.24
C ARG A 648 13.56 -25.10 3.64
N LEU A 649 13.00 -24.26 2.78
CA LEU A 649 11.69 -24.47 2.17
C LEU A 649 11.79 -24.99 0.73
N ASN A 650 12.91 -25.65 0.38
CA ASN A 650 13.18 -26.24 -0.93
C ASN A 650 13.04 -25.23 -2.08
N GLU A 651 13.55 -24.02 -1.88
CA GLU A 651 13.53 -22.96 -2.88
C GLU A 651 12.12 -22.65 -3.41
N ASN A 652 11.11 -22.85 -2.56
CA ASN A 652 9.72 -22.59 -2.93
C ASN A 652 9.36 -21.11 -2.68
N PRO A 653 9.20 -20.29 -3.71
CA PRO A 653 8.96 -18.85 -3.57
C PRO A 653 7.63 -18.53 -2.89
N ALA A 654 6.68 -19.45 -2.82
CA ALA A 654 5.41 -19.26 -2.15
C ALA A 654 5.45 -19.51 -0.65
N LEU A 655 6.32 -20.40 -0.18
CA LEU A 655 6.45 -20.72 1.24
C LEU A 655 7.32 -19.71 1.99
N VAL A 656 8.31 -19.14 1.31
CA VAL A 656 9.24 -18.17 1.93
C VAL A 656 8.54 -16.92 2.46
N PRO A 657 7.65 -16.23 1.73
CA PRO A 657 6.91 -15.10 2.27
C PRO A 657 6.03 -15.47 3.45
N SER A 658 5.38 -16.64 3.40
CA SER A 658 4.58 -17.15 4.51
C SER A 658 5.42 -17.33 5.79
N ALA A 659 6.64 -17.86 5.64
CA ALA A 659 7.56 -18.08 6.74
C ALA A 659 8.23 -16.77 7.20
N TYR A 660 8.47 -15.83 6.31
CA TYR A 660 9.00 -14.50 6.63
C TYR A 660 8.05 -13.75 7.56
N ASN A 661 6.76 -13.76 7.24
CA ASN A 661 5.72 -13.04 7.98
C ASN A 661 5.27 -13.79 9.25
N ALA A 662 4.92 -15.08 9.15
CA ALA A 662 4.37 -15.87 10.28
C ALA A 662 5.43 -16.62 11.10
N GLY A 663 6.66 -16.68 10.60
CA GLY A 663 7.73 -17.52 11.14
C GLY A 663 7.72 -18.94 10.58
N GLU A 664 8.91 -19.51 10.38
CA GLU A 664 9.13 -20.87 9.83
C GLU A 664 8.35 -21.95 10.59
N GLY A 665 8.28 -21.86 11.92
CA GLY A 665 7.58 -22.84 12.74
C GLY A 665 6.06 -22.89 12.50
N ALA A 666 5.44 -21.78 12.08
CA ALA A 666 4.03 -21.78 11.70
C ALA A 666 3.82 -22.51 10.37
N VAL A 667 4.61 -22.18 9.36
CA VAL A 667 4.53 -22.82 8.04
C VAL A 667 4.79 -24.33 8.14
N ARG A 668 5.75 -24.74 8.96
CA ARG A 668 6.02 -26.16 9.20
C ARG A 668 4.78 -26.88 9.75
N ARG A 669 4.11 -26.35 10.77
CA ARG A 669 2.87 -26.95 11.30
C ARG A 669 1.78 -27.06 10.23
N TRP A 670 1.60 -26.02 9.41
CA TRP A 670 0.60 -26.05 8.33
C TRP A 670 0.91 -27.08 7.25
N LEU A 671 2.19 -27.34 6.98
CA LEU A 671 2.63 -28.40 6.07
C LEU A 671 2.49 -29.80 6.69
N GLU A 672 2.68 -29.93 8.00
CA GLU A 672 2.48 -31.19 8.74
C GLU A 672 1.01 -31.63 8.73
N GLU A 673 0.05 -30.70 8.70
CA GLU A 673 -1.38 -31.01 8.64
C GLU A 673 -1.77 -31.68 7.31
N ASP A 674 -1.29 -31.19 6.18
CA ASP A 674 -1.50 -31.79 4.85
C ASP A 674 -0.47 -31.25 3.84
N ALA A 675 0.60 -32.00 3.59
CA ALA A 675 1.62 -31.67 2.60
C ALA A 675 1.25 -32.07 1.16
N THR A 676 0.10 -32.70 0.95
CA THR A 676 -0.34 -33.17 -0.38
C THR A 676 -1.22 -32.15 -1.11
N ARG A 677 -1.63 -31.10 -0.43
CA ARG A 677 -2.45 -30.02 -1.00
C ARG A 677 -1.75 -29.38 -2.20
N PRO A 678 -2.49 -29.02 -3.27
CA PRO A 678 -1.98 -28.12 -4.29
C PRO A 678 -1.56 -26.77 -3.66
N LEU A 679 -0.55 -26.13 -4.21
CA LEU A 679 0.01 -24.89 -3.66
C LEU A 679 -1.02 -23.75 -3.58
N ASP A 680 -1.87 -23.62 -4.59
CA ASP A 680 -2.98 -22.65 -4.63
C ASP A 680 -3.97 -22.86 -3.48
N VAL A 681 -4.29 -24.11 -3.17
CA VAL A 681 -5.14 -24.51 -2.02
C VAL A 681 -4.44 -24.19 -0.71
N PHE A 682 -3.14 -24.51 -0.57
CA PHE A 682 -2.37 -24.21 0.63
C PHE A 682 -2.39 -22.70 0.95
N ILE A 683 -2.17 -21.85 -0.06
CA ILE A 683 -2.14 -20.41 0.15
C ILE A 683 -3.53 -19.88 0.58
N GLU A 684 -4.63 -20.43 0.00
CA GLU A 684 -5.99 -20.09 0.43
C GLU A 684 -6.29 -20.48 1.88
N GLU A 685 -5.67 -21.55 2.35
CA GLU A 685 -5.89 -22.14 3.68
C GLU A 685 -4.90 -21.66 4.74
N ILE A 686 -3.99 -20.73 4.42
CA ILE A 686 -3.15 -20.09 5.44
C ILE A 686 -4.05 -19.50 6.53
N PRO A 687 -3.94 -19.94 7.81
CA PRO A 687 -4.90 -19.56 8.85
C PRO A 687 -4.84 -18.08 9.25
N TYR A 688 -3.69 -17.44 9.03
CA TYR A 688 -3.48 -16.03 9.38
C TYR A 688 -3.80 -15.14 8.19
N ASP A 689 -4.87 -14.35 8.28
CA ASP A 689 -5.32 -13.45 7.21
C ASP A 689 -4.21 -12.50 6.72
N GLU A 690 -3.43 -11.95 7.65
CA GLU A 690 -2.29 -11.08 7.35
C GLU A 690 -1.25 -11.83 6.52
N THR A 691 -0.85 -13.02 6.94
CA THR A 691 0.15 -13.84 6.24
C THR A 691 -0.34 -14.30 4.88
N ARG A 692 -1.62 -14.68 4.77
CA ARG A 692 -2.24 -15.09 3.51
C ARG A 692 -2.21 -13.95 2.48
N ARG A 693 -2.63 -12.73 2.89
CA ARG A 693 -2.55 -11.54 2.05
C ARG A 693 -1.12 -11.17 1.69
N TYR A 694 -0.23 -11.16 2.67
CA TYR A 694 1.17 -10.87 2.48
C TYR A 694 1.82 -11.81 1.46
N THR A 695 1.57 -13.12 1.59
CA THR A 695 2.10 -14.14 0.67
C THR A 695 1.66 -13.87 -0.77
N ARG A 696 0.38 -13.58 -1.00
CA ARG A 696 -0.15 -13.26 -2.34
C ARG A 696 0.49 -12.01 -2.91
N ARG A 697 0.60 -10.92 -2.12
CA ARG A 697 1.22 -9.67 -2.57
C ARG A 697 2.69 -9.85 -2.93
N VAL A 698 3.46 -10.54 -2.09
CA VAL A 698 4.87 -10.81 -2.38
C VAL A 698 5.03 -11.64 -3.64
N LEU A 699 4.19 -12.66 -3.83
CA LEU A 699 4.23 -13.49 -5.05
C LEU A 699 3.86 -12.70 -6.29
N GLN A 700 2.82 -11.86 -6.22
CA GLN A 700 2.46 -10.95 -7.30
C GLN A 700 3.65 -10.04 -7.65
N THR A 701 4.19 -9.36 -6.66
CA THR A 701 5.30 -8.43 -6.81
C THR A 701 6.56 -9.11 -7.36
N TYR A 702 6.84 -10.32 -6.89
CA TYR A 702 7.95 -11.13 -7.41
C TYR A 702 7.75 -11.48 -8.88
N GLY A 703 6.55 -11.92 -9.27
CA GLY A 703 6.22 -12.22 -10.66
C GLY A 703 6.31 -10.97 -11.56
N VAL A 704 5.85 -9.83 -11.08
CA VAL A 704 5.99 -8.56 -11.82
C VAL A 704 7.47 -8.21 -12.04
N TYR A 705 8.31 -8.25 -11.00
CA TYR A 705 9.74 -7.98 -11.17
C TYR A 705 10.45 -8.97 -12.08
N GLN A 706 10.09 -10.25 -12.05
CA GLN A 706 10.58 -11.25 -12.98
C GLN A 706 10.17 -10.93 -14.43
N TRP A 707 8.90 -10.54 -14.62
CA TRP A 707 8.40 -10.17 -15.93
C TRP A 707 9.12 -8.93 -16.50
N LEU A 708 9.24 -7.88 -15.69
CA LEU A 708 9.89 -6.63 -16.12
C LEU A 708 11.40 -6.83 -16.42
N ALA A 709 12.05 -7.77 -15.75
CA ALA A 709 13.47 -8.05 -15.96
C ALA A 709 13.75 -9.00 -17.12
N ALA A 710 12.90 -10.00 -17.36
CA ALA A 710 13.20 -11.11 -18.27
C ALA A 710 12.00 -11.57 -19.12
N GLU A 711 10.86 -10.88 -19.07
CA GLU A 711 9.60 -11.27 -19.72
C GLU A 711 9.19 -12.72 -19.43
N GLN A 712 9.47 -13.17 -18.21
CA GLN A 712 9.18 -14.50 -17.71
C GLN A 712 8.52 -14.39 -16.34
N LEU A 713 7.59 -15.30 -16.06
CA LEU A 713 7.05 -15.46 -14.69
C LEU A 713 7.88 -16.48 -13.92
N PRO A 714 7.98 -16.33 -12.58
CA PRO A 714 8.68 -17.30 -11.75
C PRO A 714 8.00 -18.66 -11.82
N GLU A 715 8.79 -19.72 -11.84
CA GLU A 715 8.27 -21.07 -11.71
C GLU A 715 7.71 -21.26 -10.30
N LEU A 716 6.40 -21.16 -10.15
CA LEU A 716 5.72 -21.51 -8.92
C LEU A 716 5.53 -23.03 -8.91
N ARG A 717 6.30 -23.74 -8.08
CA ARG A 717 6.18 -25.22 -8.00
C ARG A 717 4.76 -25.60 -7.57
N ALA A 718 4.09 -26.40 -8.40
CA ALA A 718 2.70 -26.83 -8.20
C ALA A 718 2.47 -27.63 -6.95
N LYS A 719 3.50 -28.32 -6.48
CA LYS A 719 3.43 -29.23 -5.34
C LYS A 719 4.20 -28.63 -4.19
N LEU A 720 3.60 -28.71 -3.01
CA LEU A 720 4.32 -28.49 -1.77
C LEU A 720 5.49 -29.50 -1.70
N PRO A 721 6.60 -29.14 -1.05
CA PRO A 721 7.69 -30.08 -0.88
C PRO A 721 7.17 -31.34 -0.19
N GLY A 722 7.22 -32.48 -0.90
CA GLY A 722 6.75 -33.78 -0.38
C GLY A 722 7.51 -34.22 0.87
N THR A 723 7.23 -35.42 1.35
CA THR A 723 7.75 -36.04 2.58
C THR A 723 9.26 -35.94 2.83
N ASN A 724 10.08 -35.76 1.79
CA ASN A 724 11.53 -35.53 1.94
C ASN A 724 11.85 -34.18 2.62
N ALA A 725 10.99 -33.18 2.51
CA ALA A 725 11.14 -31.94 3.27
C ALA A 725 10.77 -32.15 4.75
N GLN A 726 9.77 -32.98 5.04
CA GLN A 726 9.43 -33.35 6.41
C GLN A 726 10.62 -34.09 7.08
N GLN A 727 11.32 -34.97 6.35
CA GLN A 727 12.55 -35.62 6.84
C GLN A 727 13.68 -34.61 7.07
N ARG A 728 13.87 -33.60 6.21
CA ARG A 728 14.84 -32.54 6.44
C ARG A 728 14.47 -31.63 7.62
N PHE A 729 13.17 -31.34 7.83
CA PHE A 729 12.70 -30.64 9.02
C PHE A 729 12.89 -31.44 10.32
N SER A 730 12.75 -32.75 10.29
CA SER A 730 12.95 -33.63 11.44
C SER A 730 14.42 -33.93 11.75
N ALA A 731 15.31 -33.83 10.74
CA ALA A 731 16.75 -34.09 10.89
C ALA A 731 17.55 -32.92 11.51
N LEU A 732 16.91 -31.76 11.77
CA LEU A 732 17.59 -30.63 12.41
C LEU A 732 17.65 -30.85 13.93
N PRO A 733 18.81 -30.62 14.60
CA PRO A 733 18.93 -30.85 16.02
C PRO A 733 17.90 -30.01 16.77
N ARG A 734 16.99 -30.67 17.48
CA ARG A 734 16.17 -30.04 18.51
C ARG A 734 17.14 -29.34 19.46
N LYS A 735 17.09 -28.04 19.59
CA LYS A 735 17.77 -27.32 20.68
C LYS A 735 17.40 -28.09 21.96
N ALA A 736 18.40 -28.66 22.61
CA ALA A 736 18.22 -29.27 23.91
C ALA A 736 17.51 -28.27 24.81
N ALA A 737 16.36 -28.67 25.31
CA ALA A 737 15.64 -27.88 26.30
C ALA A 737 16.63 -27.63 27.45
N SER A 738 17.00 -26.38 27.66
CA SER A 738 17.80 -25.99 28.81
C SER A 738 17.05 -26.41 30.06
N ARG A 739 17.58 -27.42 30.76
CA ARG A 739 17.08 -27.83 32.08
C ARG A 739 17.07 -26.57 32.97
N PRO A 740 15.99 -26.34 33.71
CA PRO A 740 16.01 -25.28 34.72
C PRO A 740 17.11 -25.65 35.76
N ARG A 741 18.07 -24.76 35.91
CA ARG A 741 18.99 -24.86 37.06
C ARG A 741 18.17 -24.60 38.31
N ARG A 742 18.31 -25.53 39.26
CA ARG A 742 17.81 -25.45 40.63
C ARG A 742 18.29 -24.19 41.31
#